data_d4087af9ebc42c24a227ef3e39588d28
#
_entry.id   d4087af9ebc42c24a227ef3e39588d28
#
_cell.length_a   1.000
_cell.length_b   1.000
_cell.length_c   1.000
_cell.angle_alpha   90.00
_cell.angle_beta   90.00
_cell.angle_gamma   90.00
#
_symmetry.space_group_name_H-M   'P 1'
#
loop_
_entity.id
_entity.type
_entity.pdbx_description
1 polymer ?
#
loop_
_entity_poly.entity_id
_entity_poly.type
_entity_poly.pdbx_seq_one_letter_code
_entity_poly.pdbx_strand_id
1 'polypeptide(L)'
;MRPPIAPKRYGFRVRDIHGQRFDDPWDWLRDADDPEVIALLEAENAWADSVTSATRPLAEAIVGEVRAHTALTDASVPVRRGDHWYFSRTHEGSDYATHHRVPADASSDAQAPPLPEPGQPLPGEQLLIDENREAAGHEFFRLADLVPSPDGRLIASARDTRGDERYTWVVQDAGTGEVVDRAVVGAGYGLAWSADSRWFVYTGLDEAWRSCEVWAHRVGTGAPQDLLLLAEPDGAFDLVVAPSGFPGHVVIHSAASTTGGAWLWLPDCPTRLPIPLVGAAPGALIGVESAGDHLLVVHTATSAEGELAAAPLPPDGELASLAPEAGPGRSRAALGARDPGSQPGGAPDLEPIAPPSTWVALRSAGPGERIAHVEARASFLALTMRSGSLTQVEVRMRRAGAPRAERAGGAGGARWGADGAALRGAWEDAGRFVDAPGPVRTLSAEEGRYWDGTLRVEYQSQVLPPTTALVEPASGAVTPIKTQDAPGWDPNEFVEERVWVAARDGAARIPVTLVHHRDARPDGTNPGWLTGYGAYEVSYDPEFDALRLPLLRRCVFAIAHVRGGGEMGRAWYEDGKGLAKEHTFTDFIDVAEWLASSGWVDPSRLVAEGRSAGGLLMGAVVNKAPDRFRAVLAGVPFVDALTTILDPSLPLTVGEWQEWGDPITDPAVFAAMRAYTPYENVPEGVALPAVMATTSLNDTRVEFVEPAKWVQRLREASGAAGRGEEAGPAGGRPVVLRTEMVAGHGGPSGREGRWAARAEEFAFALGQVGVAQ
;
A
#
# COMPACT_ATOMS: atom_id res chain seq x y z
N MET A 1 35.89 10.12 -9.78
CA MET A 1 34.90 10.84 -10.61
C MET A 1 34.41 12.03 -9.80
N ARG A 2 33.89 13.11 -10.40
CA ARG A 2 33.23 14.22 -9.68
C ARG A 2 31.74 14.04 -9.76
N PRO A 3 30.95 14.53 -8.75
CA PRO A 3 29.49 14.47 -8.83
C PRO A 3 29.01 15.32 -10.04
N PRO A 4 27.99 14.87 -10.77
CA PRO A 4 27.34 15.65 -11.81
C PRO A 4 26.70 16.91 -11.25
N ILE A 5 26.73 17.99 -12.01
CA ILE A 5 26.13 19.28 -11.63
C ILE A 5 25.17 19.71 -12.73
N ALA A 6 23.90 19.77 -12.39
CA ALA A 6 22.89 20.33 -13.28
C ALA A 6 23.01 21.86 -13.37
N PRO A 7 23.01 22.45 -14.59
CA PRO A 7 23.03 23.90 -14.73
C PRO A 7 21.76 24.54 -14.17
N LYS A 8 21.92 25.69 -13.53
CA LYS A 8 20.76 26.50 -13.10
C LYS A 8 20.16 27.24 -14.31
N ARG A 9 18.86 27.09 -14.50
CA ARG A 9 18.09 27.77 -15.55
C ARG A 9 16.94 28.56 -14.88
N TYR A 10 17.13 29.88 -14.77
CA TYR A 10 16.12 30.76 -14.19
C TYR A 10 15.06 31.15 -15.20
N GLY A 11 13.85 31.44 -14.72
CA GLY A 11 12.72 31.84 -15.56
C GLY A 11 12.00 30.69 -16.25
N PHE A 12 12.41 29.45 -16.01
CA PHE A 12 11.77 28.26 -16.58
C PHE A 12 10.40 28.03 -15.97
N ARG A 13 10.31 28.08 -14.63
CA ARG A 13 9.06 28.02 -13.89
C ARG A 13 9.06 29.05 -12.76
N VAL A 14 8.37 30.16 -12.99
CA VAL A 14 8.21 31.24 -12.00
C VAL A 14 6.82 31.14 -11.39
N ARG A 15 6.74 31.09 -10.06
CA ARG A 15 5.49 31.08 -9.31
C ARG A 15 5.34 32.38 -8.53
N ASP A 16 4.11 32.88 -8.47
CA ASP A 16 3.72 34.02 -7.63
C ASP A 16 2.47 33.62 -6.86
N ILE A 17 2.65 33.24 -5.61
CA ILE A 17 1.59 32.71 -4.75
C ILE A 17 1.64 33.43 -3.40
N HIS A 18 0.49 33.94 -2.96
CA HIS A 18 0.33 34.69 -1.72
C HIS A 18 1.32 35.88 -1.61
N GLY A 19 1.60 36.54 -2.75
CA GLY A 19 2.53 37.66 -2.81
C GLY A 19 4.02 37.29 -2.66
N GLN A 20 4.33 36.00 -2.75
CA GLN A 20 5.69 35.47 -2.75
C GLN A 20 6.05 34.96 -4.13
N ARG A 21 7.18 35.42 -4.65
CA ARG A 21 7.71 34.99 -5.95
C ARG A 21 8.93 34.10 -5.76
N PHE A 22 8.94 32.98 -6.41
CA PHE A 22 10.08 32.06 -6.47
C PHE A 22 10.25 31.47 -7.86
N ASP A 23 11.50 31.23 -8.20
CA ASP A 23 11.96 30.76 -9.49
C ASP A 23 12.85 29.52 -9.22
N ASP A 24 12.37 28.35 -9.62
CA ASP A 24 13.09 27.10 -9.40
C ASP A 24 14.11 26.88 -10.51
N PRO A 25 15.41 26.97 -10.22
CA PRO A 25 16.44 26.90 -11.24
C PRO A 25 16.65 25.51 -11.82
N TRP A 26 16.09 24.46 -11.22
CA TRP A 26 16.22 23.08 -11.66
C TRP A 26 14.90 22.43 -12.09
N ASP A 27 13.79 23.15 -12.15
CA ASP A 27 12.50 22.59 -12.59
C ASP A 27 12.51 22.07 -14.04
N TRP A 28 13.47 22.53 -14.86
CA TRP A 28 13.69 22.00 -16.21
C TRP A 28 14.06 20.52 -16.25
N LEU A 29 14.51 19.93 -15.13
CA LEU A 29 14.79 18.50 -14.99
C LEU A 29 13.53 17.63 -15.05
N ARG A 30 12.34 18.21 -15.10
CA ARG A 30 11.07 17.48 -15.12
C ARG A 30 10.80 16.76 -16.44
N ASP A 31 11.38 17.21 -17.54
CA ASP A 31 11.15 16.65 -18.86
C ASP A 31 11.92 15.34 -19.04
N ALA A 32 11.20 14.20 -18.86
CA ALA A 32 11.77 12.87 -19.00
C ALA A 32 12.19 12.54 -20.44
N ASP A 33 11.71 13.29 -21.45
CA ASP A 33 12.04 13.11 -22.86
C ASP A 33 13.22 13.98 -23.32
N ASP A 34 13.69 14.93 -22.48
CA ASP A 34 14.86 15.75 -22.81
C ASP A 34 16.15 14.93 -22.73
N PRO A 35 16.90 14.79 -23.86
CA PRO A 35 18.16 14.04 -23.88
C PRO A 35 19.21 14.58 -22.87
N GLU A 36 19.16 15.87 -22.51
CA GLU A 36 20.08 16.44 -21.51
C GLU A 36 19.73 15.95 -20.09
N VAL A 37 18.44 15.79 -19.79
CA VAL A 37 17.97 15.20 -18.52
C VAL A 37 18.39 13.73 -18.43
N ILE A 38 18.15 12.96 -19.50
CA ILE A 38 18.56 11.54 -19.54
C ILE A 38 20.06 11.41 -19.35
N ALA A 39 20.87 12.21 -20.09
CA ALA A 39 22.33 12.16 -19.95
C ALA A 39 22.81 12.55 -18.52
N LEU A 40 22.11 13.47 -17.85
CA LEU A 40 22.40 13.82 -16.46
C LEU A 40 22.10 12.64 -15.52
N LEU A 41 20.96 11.96 -15.67
CA LEU A 41 20.57 10.81 -14.83
C LEU A 41 21.53 9.64 -15.04
N GLU A 42 21.96 9.38 -16.28
CA GLU A 42 23.00 8.39 -16.58
C GLU A 42 24.36 8.75 -15.92
N ALA A 43 24.73 10.04 -15.94
CA ALA A 43 25.94 10.52 -15.28
C ALA A 43 25.85 10.40 -13.75
N GLU A 44 24.65 10.63 -13.17
CA GLU A 44 24.38 10.39 -11.75
C GLU A 44 24.53 8.92 -11.38
N ASN A 45 24.00 8.02 -12.20
CA ASN A 45 24.19 6.57 -12.01
C ASN A 45 25.68 6.16 -12.09
N ALA A 46 26.44 6.69 -13.05
CA ALA A 46 27.88 6.46 -13.12
C ALA A 46 28.64 7.02 -11.90
N TRP A 47 28.21 8.15 -11.38
CA TRP A 47 28.72 8.69 -10.12
C TRP A 47 28.40 7.79 -8.95
N ALA A 48 27.14 7.33 -8.82
CA ALA A 48 26.72 6.38 -7.80
C ALA A 48 27.58 5.11 -7.83
N ASP A 49 27.83 4.50 -9.01
CA ASP A 49 28.71 3.35 -9.18
C ASP A 49 30.15 3.60 -8.67
N SER A 50 30.65 4.82 -8.92
CA SER A 50 31.97 5.22 -8.43
C SER A 50 32.04 5.28 -6.90
N VAL A 51 31.00 5.84 -6.27
CA VAL A 51 30.91 5.98 -4.80
C VAL A 51 30.70 4.64 -4.13
N THR A 52 29.81 3.80 -4.67
CA THR A 52 29.45 2.50 -4.07
C THR A 52 30.45 1.38 -4.42
N SER A 53 31.43 1.66 -5.30
CA SER A 53 32.42 0.65 -5.72
C SER A 53 33.16 -0.02 -4.56
N ALA A 54 33.47 0.72 -3.51
CA ALA A 54 34.18 0.20 -2.32
C ALA A 54 33.27 -0.70 -1.44
N THR A 55 31.96 -0.51 -1.48
CA THR A 55 30.97 -1.29 -0.72
C THR A 55 30.33 -2.40 -1.53
N ARG A 56 30.67 -2.55 -2.82
CA ARG A 56 30.15 -3.61 -3.69
C ARG A 56 30.33 -5.02 -3.12
N PRO A 57 31.51 -5.40 -2.55
CA PRO A 57 31.63 -6.72 -1.93
C PRO A 57 30.67 -6.96 -0.78
N LEU A 58 30.35 -5.90 -0.01
CA LEU A 58 29.33 -5.98 1.05
C LEU A 58 27.94 -6.15 0.46
N ALA A 59 27.60 -5.44 -0.61
CA ALA A 59 26.30 -5.61 -1.31
C ALA A 59 26.14 -7.04 -1.83
N GLU A 60 27.18 -7.60 -2.47
CA GLU A 60 27.19 -9.00 -2.93
C GLU A 60 27.03 -10.00 -1.77
N ALA A 61 27.69 -9.75 -0.64
CA ALA A 61 27.52 -10.56 0.56
C ALA A 61 26.07 -10.48 1.12
N ILE A 62 25.47 -9.28 1.15
CA ILE A 62 24.07 -9.08 1.56
C ILE A 62 23.11 -9.87 0.66
N VAL A 63 23.27 -9.80 -0.67
CA VAL A 63 22.47 -10.61 -1.60
C VAL A 63 22.65 -12.10 -1.32
N GLY A 64 23.88 -12.54 -1.05
CA GLY A 64 24.18 -13.92 -0.68
C GLY A 64 23.46 -14.36 0.60
N GLU A 65 23.42 -13.52 1.63
CA GLU A 65 22.69 -13.77 2.89
C GLU A 65 21.17 -13.80 2.66
N VAL A 66 20.61 -12.85 1.91
CA VAL A 66 19.19 -12.83 1.56
C VAL A 66 18.80 -14.13 0.85
N ARG A 67 19.60 -14.53 -0.13
CA ARG A 67 19.39 -15.78 -0.87
C ARG A 67 19.47 -17.00 0.05
N ALA A 68 20.42 -17.04 0.97
CA ALA A 68 20.59 -18.14 1.92
C ALA A 68 19.41 -18.28 2.90
N HIS A 69 18.73 -17.17 3.22
CA HIS A 69 17.57 -17.15 4.13
C HIS A 69 16.22 -17.12 3.40
N THR A 70 16.21 -17.23 2.07
CA THR A 70 14.98 -17.30 1.28
C THR A 70 14.77 -18.70 0.73
N ALA A 71 13.58 -19.27 0.94
CA ALA A 71 13.16 -20.48 0.22
C ALA A 71 12.98 -20.14 -1.26
N LEU A 72 14.01 -20.41 -2.08
CA LEU A 72 14.02 -20.07 -3.51
C LEU A 72 12.97 -20.84 -4.31
N THR A 73 12.65 -22.05 -3.89
CA THR A 73 11.57 -22.89 -4.42
C THR A 73 10.55 -23.08 -3.32
N ASP A 74 9.39 -22.46 -3.46
CA ASP A 74 8.29 -22.54 -2.49
C ASP A 74 6.95 -22.39 -3.21
N ALA A 75 5.85 -22.52 -2.47
CA ALA A 75 4.49 -22.29 -2.94
C ALA A 75 3.67 -21.53 -1.89
N SER A 76 2.81 -20.62 -2.31
CA SER A 76 1.86 -19.97 -1.41
C SER A 76 0.83 -20.96 -0.86
N VAL A 77 0.20 -20.62 0.26
CA VAL A 77 -0.95 -21.39 0.77
C VAL A 77 -2.12 -21.22 -0.21
N PRO A 78 -2.72 -22.32 -0.73
CA PRO A 78 -3.79 -22.22 -1.70
C PRO A 78 -5.03 -21.51 -1.14
N VAL A 79 -5.65 -20.65 -1.97
CA VAL A 79 -6.91 -19.96 -1.70
C VAL A 79 -8.01 -20.55 -2.54
N ARG A 80 -9.16 -20.86 -1.94
CA ARG A 80 -10.29 -21.44 -2.65
C ARG A 80 -11.13 -20.35 -3.33
N ARG A 81 -11.30 -20.49 -4.66
CA ARG A 81 -12.26 -19.68 -5.44
C ARG A 81 -13.10 -20.62 -6.30
N GLY A 82 -14.40 -20.66 -6.07
CA GLY A 82 -15.29 -21.61 -6.72
C GLY A 82 -14.89 -23.09 -6.47
N ASP A 83 -14.73 -23.82 -7.55
CA ASP A 83 -14.39 -25.25 -7.53
C ASP A 83 -12.88 -25.54 -7.65
N HIS A 84 -12.04 -24.54 -7.42
CA HIS A 84 -10.58 -24.69 -7.49
C HIS A 84 -9.88 -24.02 -6.30
N TRP A 85 -8.69 -24.56 -6.00
CA TRP A 85 -7.67 -23.93 -5.16
C TRP A 85 -6.64 -23.26 -6.04
N TYR A 86 -6.33 -21.98 -5.79
CA TYR A 86 -5.37 -21.18 -6.54
C TYR A 86 -4.17 -20.87 -5.65
N PHE A 87 -2.96 -20.92 -6.23
CA PHE A 87 -1.71 -20.65 -5.53
C PHE A 87 -0.62 -20.24 -6.51
N SER A 88 0.45 -19.67 -5.98
CA SER A 88 1.67 -19.35 -6.73
C SER A 88 2.80 -20.27 -6.32
N ARG A 89 3.77 -20.43 -7.23
CA ARG A 89 5.06 -21.09 -6.95
C ARG A 89 6.21 -20.16 -7.34
N THR A 90 7.25 -20.18 -6.53
CA THR A 90 8.56 -19.67 -6.89
C THR A 90 9.50 -20.82 -7.22
N HIS A 91 10.50 -20.54 -8.04
CA HIS A 91 11.50 -21.53 -8.42
C HIS A 91 12.89 -20.93 -8.32
N GLU A 92 13.88 -21.72 -7.88
CA GLU A 92 15.25 -21.33 -7.93
C GLU A 92 15.69 -21.02 -9.37
N GLY A 93 16.40 -19.91 -9.56
CA GLY A 93 16.82 -19.45 -10.90
C GLY A 93 15.73 -18.72 -11.72
N SER A 94 14.56 -18.46 -11.13
CA SER A 94 13.49 -17.67 -11.75
C SER A 94 13.27 -16.39 -10.96
N ASP A 95 13.07 -15.28 -11.67
CA ASP A 95 12.82 -13.96 -11.08
C ASP A 95 11.38 -13.73 -10.66
N TYR A 96 10.45 -14.43 -11.32
CA TYR A 96 9.01 -14.26 -11.15
C TYR A 96 8.35 -15.57 -10.75
N ALA A 97 7.10 -15.46 -10.26
CA ALA A 97 6.28 -16.59 -9.88
C ALA A 97 5.61 -17.28 -11.08
N THR A 98 5.12 -18.46 -10.82
CA THR A 98 4.15 -19.16 -11.67
C THR A 98 2.86 -19.35 -10.90
N HIS A 99 1.70 -19.20 -11.57
CA HIS A 99 0.38 -19.27 -10.97
C HIS A 99 -0.33 -20.56 -11.39
N HIS A 100 -0.91 -21.24 -10.41
CA HIS A 100 -1.45 -22.59 -10.56
C HIS A 100 -2.83 -22.71 -9.94
N ARG A 101 -3.55 -23.76 -10.36
CA ARG A 101 -4.77 -24.21 -9.68
C ARG A 101 -4.85 -25.73 -9.62
N VAL A 102 -5.63 -26.21 -8.67
CA VAL A 102 -6.06 -27.62 -8.58
C VAL A 102 -7.55 -27.69 -8.32
N PRO A 103 -8.25 -28.74 -8.78
CA PRO A 103 -9.66 -28.94 -8.44
C PRO A 103 -9.86 -29.01 -6.92
N ALA A 104 -10.90 -28.35 -6.41
CA ALA A 104 -11.34 -28.52 -5.04
C ALA A 104 -12.40 -29.62 -4.98
N ASP A 105 -12.30 -30.50 -3.98
CA ASP A 105 -13.32 -31.51 -3.77
C ASP A 105 -14.65 -30.85 -3.37
N ALA A 106 -15.70 -31.09 -4.16
CA ALA A 106 -17.03 -30.54 -3.91
C ALA A 106 -17.68 -31.11 -2.63
N SER A 107 -17.24 -32.30 -2.17
CA SER A 107 -17.77 -32.94 -0.96
C SER A 107 -17.11 -32.47 0.31
N SER A 108 -15.97 -31.79 0.21
CA SER A 108 -15.27 -31.29 1.37
C SER A 108 -15.76 -29.87 1.67
N ASP A 109 -16.44 -29.70 2.81
CA ASP A 109 -16.41 -28.43 3.55
C ASP A 109 -14.97 -28.12 4.03
N ALA A 110 -13.99 -28.81 3.42
CA ALA A 110 -12.59 -28.77 3.78
C ALA A 110 -12.04 -27.39 3.57
N GLN A 111 -11.87 -26.70 4.67
CA GLN A 111 -11.29 -25.37 4.74
C GLN A 111 -9.77 -25.46 4.82
N ALA A 112 -9.24 -26.68 5.03
CA ALA A 112 -7.83 -26.96 4.97
C ALA A 112 -7.39 -27.10 3.49
N PRO A 113 -6.54 -26.18 2.98
CA PRO A 113 -6.04 -26.28 1.62
C PRO A 113 -5.10 -27.48 1.46
N PRO A 114 -5.03 -28.07 0.26
CA PRO A 114 -3.95 -29.01 -0.05
C PRO A 114 -2.64 -28.22 -0.06
N LEU A 115 -1.67 -28.60 0.77
CA LEU A 115 -0.38 -27.89 0.81
C LEU A 115 0.56 -28.45 -0.26
N PRO A 116 1.02 -27.62 -1.22
CA PRO A 116 2.00 -28.06 -2.19
C PRO A 116 3.38 -28.23 -1.53
N GLU A 117 4.00 -29.38 -1.74
CA GLU A 117 5.41 -29.56 -1.40
C GLU A 117 6.30 -28.74 -2.36
N PRO A 118 7.43 -28.18 -1.89
CA PRO A 118 8.36 -27.48 -2.76
C PRO A 118 8.80 -28.34 -3.94
N GLY A 119 8.66 -27.82 -5.17
CA GLY A 119 9.06 -28.52 -6.38
C GLY A 119 8.23 -29.74 -6.79
N GLN A 120 7.20 -30.12 -6.04
CA GLN A 120 6.33 -31.26 -6.38
C GLN A 120 4.93 -30.76 -6.79
N PRO A 121 4.42 -31.17 -7.97
CA PRO A 121 3.06 -30.79 -8.37
C PRO A 121 2.01 -31.54 -7.55
N LEU A 122 0.91 -30.86 -7.25
CA LEU A 122 -0.28 -31.50 -6.68
C LEU A 122 -1.02 -32.34 -7.74
N PRO A 123 -1.75 -33.39 -7.36
CA PRO A 123 -2.59 -34.13 -8.30
C PRO A 123 -3.61 -33.22 -8.99
N GLY A 124 -3.59 -33.21 -10.33
CA GLY A 124 -4.46 -32.35 -11.12
C GLY A 124 -4.04 -30.89 -11.19
N GLU A 125 -2.83 -30.56 -10.77
CA GLU A 125 -2.28 -29.21 -10.86
C GLU A 125 -2.19 -28.73 -12.31
N GLN A 126 -2.66 -27.52 -12.54
CA GLN A 126 -2.66 -26.86 -13.83
C GLN A 126 -1.96 -25.51 -13.71
N LEU A 127 -0.97 -25.26 -14.58
CA LEU A 127 -0.34 -23.96 -14.76
C LEU A 127 -1.32 -23.02 -15.47
N LEU A 128 -1.50 -21.82 -14.91
CA LEU A 128 -2.35 -20.77 -15.46
C LEU A 128 -1.51 -19.67 -16.13
N ILE A 129 -0.56 -19.11 -15.39
CA ILE A 129 0.33 -18.03 -15.86
C ILE A 129 1.75 -18.35 -15.39
N ASP A 130 2.70 -18.19 -16.30
CA ASP A 130 4.13 -18.16 -16.02
C ASP A 130 4.61 -16.73 -16.25
N GLU A 131 4.79 -15.97 -15.16
CA GLU A 131 5.23 -14.59 -15.24
C GLU A 131 6.61 -14.46 -15.91
N ASN A 132 7.49 -15.46 -15.80
CA ASN A 132 8.80 -15.44 -16.45
C ASN A 132 8.66 -15.46 -17.98
N ARG A 133 7.65 -16.16 -18.50
CA ARG A 133 7.34 -16.16 -19.94
C ARG A 133 6.71 -14.85 -20.39
N GLU A 134 5.81 -14.30 -19.56
CA GLU A 134 5.15 -13.04 -19.86
C GLU A 134 6.11 -11.84 -19.76
N ALA A 135 7.08 -11.88 -18.87
CA ALA A 135 8.13 -10.87 -18.73
C ALA A 135 9.15 -10.91 -19.88
N ALA A 136 9.23 -12.03 -20.61
CA ALA A 136 10.23 -12.20 -21.65
C ALA A 136 10.10 -11.14 -22.76
N GLY A 137 11.15 -10.35 -22.98
CA GLY A 137 11.17 -9.27 -23.98
C GLY A 137 10.71 -7.91 -23.47
N HIS A 138 10.37 -7.80 -22.19
CA HIS A 138 10.10 -6.54 -21.51
C HIS A 138 11.24 -6.20 -20.56
N GLU A 139 11.60 -4.93 -20.49
CA GLU A 139 12.59 -4.42 -19.51
C GLU A 139 11.99 -4.31 -18.10
N PHE A 140 10.67 -4.12 -18.04
CA PHE A 140 9.88 -4.12 -16.83
C PHE A 140 8.65 -5.02 -17.00
N PHE A 141 8.29 -5.79 -15.97
CA PHE A 141 7.06 -6.56 -15.94
C PHE A 141 6.52 -6.67 -14.52
N ARG A 142 5.23 -6.43 -14.38
CA ARG A 142 4.48 -6.63 -13.13
C ARG A 142 3.12 -7.24 -13.42
N LEU A 143 2.83 -8.36 -12.79
CA LEU A 143 1.48 -8.90 -12.67
C LEU A 143 0.87 -8.30 -11.39
N ALA A 144 -0.11 -7.39 -11.53
CA ALA A 144 -0.70 -6.71 -10.39
C ALA A 144 -1.89 -7.45 -9.80
N ASP A 145 -2.64 -8.19 -10.62
CA ASP A 145 -3.82 -8.93 -10.19
C ASP A 145 -4.07 -10.16 -11.06
N LEU A 146 -4.71 -11.18 -10.47
CA LEU A 146 -5.12 -12.41 -11.13
C LEU A 146 -6.48 -12.85 -10.60
N VAL A 147 -7.53 -12.70 -11.42
CA VAL A 147 -8.92 -12.91 -11.02
C VAL A 147 -9.58 -13.99 -11.89
N PRO A 148 -9.83 -15.19 -11.33
CA PRO A 148 -10.58 -16.23 -12.04
C PRO A 148 -12.05 -15.85 -12.18
N SER A 149 -12.65 -16.24 -13.31
CA SER A 149 -14.10 -16.12 -13.51
C SER A 149 -14.88 -17.06 -12.59
N PRO A 150 -16.14 -16.75 -12.24
CA PRO A 150 -16.96 -17.58 -11.37
C PRO A 150 -17.10 -19.06 -11.81
N ASP A 151 -17.16 -19.31 -13.12
CA ASP A 151 -17.21 -20.66 -13.69
C ASP A 151 -15.83 -21.33 -13.80
N GLY A 152 -14.75 -20.65 -13.43
CA GLY A 152 -13.37 -21.12 -13.47
C GLY A 152 -12.80 -21.36 -14.87
N ARG A 153 -13.49 -20.93 -15.95
CA ARG A 153 -13.04 -21.13 -17.33
C ARG A 153 -12.07 -20.08 -17.81
N LEU A 154 -12.18 -18.86 -17.28
CA LEU A 154 -11.39 -17.73 -17.69
C LEU A 154 -10.53 -17.22 -16.52
N ILE A 155 -9.40 -16.62 -16.87
CA ILE A 155 -8.53 -15.90 -15.93
C ILE A 155 -8.30 -14.51 -16.50
N ALA A 156 -8.64 -13.47 -15.74
CA ALA A 156 -8.25 -12.10 -16.02
C ALA A 156 -6.98 -11.76 -15.25
N SER A 157 -6.04 -11.08 -15.90
CA SER A 157 -4.78 -10.65 -15.29
C SER A 157 -4.46 -9.20 -15.66
N ALA A 158 -4.11 -8.38 -14.66
CA ALA A 158 -3.66 -7.01 -14.83
C ALA A 158 -2.13 -6.97 -15.01
N ARG A 159 -1.66 -6.47 -16.14
CA ARG A 159 -0.24 -6.47 -16.52
C ARG A 159 0.27 -5.05 -16.75
N ASP A 160 1.37 -4.71 -16.11
CA ASP A 160 2.13 -3.49 -16.35
C ASP A 160 3.50 -3.87 -16.93
N THR A 161 3.84 -3.30 -18.08
CA THR A 161 5.11 -3.54 -18.78
C THR A 161 5.96 -2.27 -18.91
N ARG A 162 5.57 -1.19 -18.21
CA ARG A 162 6.21 0.12 -18.27
C ARG A 162 6.63 0.65 -16.91
N GLY A 163 6.03 0.13 -15.84
CA GLY A 163 6.21 0.64 -14.47
C GLY A 163 5.38 1.87 -14.13
N ASP A 164 4.43 2.27 -15.00
CA ASP A 164 3.61 3.46 -14.84
C ASP A 164 2.24 3.18 -14.16
N GLU A 165 2.03 1.98 -13.67
CA GLU A 165 0.80 1.53 -13.00
C GLU A 165 -0.49 1.66 -13.86
N ARG A 166 -0.35 1.73 -15.18
CA ARG A 166 -1.44 1.60 -16.16
C ARG A 166 -1.48 0.19 -16.69
N TYR A 167 -2.53 -0.54 -16.34
CA TYR A 167 -2.60 -1.97 -16.61
C TYR A 167 -3.32 -2.28 -17.92
N THR A 168 -2.84 -3.33 -18.59
CA THR A 168 -3.60 -4.02 -19.62
C THR A 168 -4.24 -5.25 -18.99
N TRP A 169 -5.57 -5.32 -19.01
CA TRP A 169 -6.29 -6.52 -18.62
C TRP A 169 -6.28 -7.56 -19.74
N VAL A 170 -5.69 -8.69 -19.48
CA VAL A 170 -5.63 -9.83 -20.39
C VAL A 170 -6.49 -10.95 -19.84
N VAL A 171 -7.47 -11.40 -20.64
CA VAL A 171 -8.32 -12.55 -20.33
C VAL A 171 -7.89 -13.74 -21.16
N GLN A 172 -7.64 -14.88 -20.51
CA GLN A 172 -7.27 -16.12 -21.14
C GLN A 172 -8.15 -17.28 -20.70
N ASP A 173 -8.32 -18.28 -21.58
CA ASP A 173 -8.95 -19.56 -21.24
C ASP A 173 -8.01 -20.32 -20.30
N ALA A 174 -8.53 -20.69 -19.13
CA ALA A 174 -7.75 -21.33 -18.08
C ALA A 174 -7.31 -22.75 -18.45
N GLY A 175 -8.02 -23.41 -19.39
CA GLY A 175 -7.71 -24.78 -19.84
C GLY A 175 -6.63 -24.84 -20.89
N THR A 176 -6.64 -23.88 -21.82
CA THR A 176 -5.75 -23.85 -22.99
C THR A 176 -4.62 -22.83 -22.90
N GLY A 177 -4.80 -21.79 -22.05
CA GLY A 177 -3.90 -20.63 -21.99
C GLY A 177 -4.08 -19.67 -23.15
N GLU A 178 -5.06 -19.89 -24.05
CA GLU A 178 -5.33 -19.01 -25.19
C GLU A 178 -5.89 -17.68 -24.69
N VAL A 179 -5.31 -16.56 -25.18
CA VAL A 179 -5.81 -15.21 -24.90
C VAL A 179 -7.09 -14.97 -25.68
N VAL A 180 -8.19 -14.77 -24.98
CA VAL A 180 -9.52 -14.51 -25.56
C VAL A 180 -9.87 -13.03 -25.59
N ASP A 181 -9.20 -12.20 -24.76
CA ASP A 181 -9.42 -10.76 -24.71
C ASP A 181 -8.18 -10.00 -24.20
N ARG A 182 -7.95 -8.80 -24.75
CA ARG A 182 -6.97 -7.82 -24.29
C ARG A 182 -7.37 -6.39 -24.67
N ALA A 183 -8.68 -6.14 -24.76
CA ALA A 183 -9.18 -4.86 -25.27
C ALA A 183 -9.08 -3.73 -24.23
N VAL A 184 -9.00 -4.05 -22.94
CA VAL A 184 -8.92 -3.06 -21.85
C VAL A 184 -7.46 -2.71 -21.59
N VAL A 185 -7.06 -1.49 -21.96
CA VAL A 185 -5.69 -0.98 -21.88
C VAL A 185 -5.68 0.34 -21.12
N GLY A 186 -4.66 0.58 -20.30
CA GLY A 186 -4.48 1.81 -19.53
C GLY A 186 -5.51 1.96 -18.39
N ALA A 187 -5.99 0.85 -17.86
CA ALA A 187 -6.93 0.80 -16.73
C ALA A 187 -6.20 0.77 -15.39
N GLY A 188 -6.96 1.04 -14.32
CA GLY A 188 -6.53 0.77 -12.94
C GLY A 188 -6.56 -0.73 -12.63
N TYR A 189 -6.12 -1.09 -11.43
CA TYR A 189 -6.28 -2.45 -10.91
C TYR A 189 -7.65 -2.58 -10.20
N GLY A 190 -8.02 -3.84 -9.91
CA GLY A 190 -9.32 -4.18 -9.34
C GLY A 190 -10.35 -4.52 -10.41
N LEU A 191 -10.80 -5.76 -10.39
CA LEU A 191 -11.76 -6.31 -11.33
C LEU A 191 -12.79 -7.16 -10.59
N ALA A 192 -14.06 -7.10 -11.03
CA ALA A 192 -15.09 -8.02 -10.58
C ALA A 192 -15.85 -8.60 -11.77
N TRP A 193 -16.03 -9.94 -11.76
CA TRP A 193 -16.76 -10.67 -12.80
C TRP A 193 -18.26 -10.61 -12.60
N SER A 194 -19.02 -10.65 -13.72
CA SER A 194 -20.43 -11.02 -13.70
C SER A 194 -20.62 -12.49 -13.35
N ALA A 195 -21.77 -12.84 -12.79
CA ALA A 195 -22.07 -14.20 -12.37
C ALA A 195 -22.04 -15.20 -13.55
N ASP A 196 -22.37 -14.76 -14.77
CA ASP A 196 -22.34 -15.56 -16.00
C ASP A 196 -20.96 -15.64 -16.66
N SER A 197 -19.92 -15.05 -16.07
CA SER A 197 -18.55 -15.00 -16.57
C SER A 197 -18.36 -14.35 -17.95
N ARG A 198 -19.34 -13.55 -18.41
CA ARG A 198 -19.31 -12.91 -19.72
C ARG A 198 -18.93 -11.45 -19.69
N TRP A 199 -19.05 -10.83 -18.52
CA TRP A 199 -18.71 -9.44 -18.30
C TRP A 199 -17.79 -9.33 -17.11
N PHE A 200 -17.04 -8.24 -17.07
CA PHE A 200 -16.36 -7.78 -15.85
C PHE A 200 -16.45 -6.27 -15.75
N VAL A 201 -16.37 -5.78 -14.53
CA VAL A 201 -16.22 -4.35 -14.26
C VAL A 201 -14.78 -4.06 -13.86
N TYR A 202 -14.29 -2.89 -14.25
CA TYR A 202 -12.94 -2.42 -13.99
C TYR A 202 -12.90 -0.91 -13.81
N THR A 203 -11.82 -0.37 -13.22
CA THR A 203 -11.64 1.06 -13.02
C THR A 203 -10.91 1.70 -14.21
N GLY A 204 -11.44 2.85 -14.66
CA GLY A 204 -10.80 3.74 -15.63
C GLY A 204 -9.99 4.83 -14.92
N LEU A 205 -8.80 5.12 -15.45
CA LEU A 205 -7.92 6.17 -14.95
C LEU A 205 -8.07 7.44 -15.80
N ASP A 206 -8.00 8.60 -15.15
CA ASP A 206 -7.81 9.87 -15.85
C ASP A 206 -6.33 10.16 -16.18
N GLU A 207 -6.05 11.35 -16.71
CA GLU A 207 -4.69 11.76 -17.06
C GLU A 207 -3.79 11.92 -15.82
N ALA A 208 -4.39 12.21 -14.66
CA ALA A 208 -3.73 12.34 -13.37
C ALA A 208 -3.64 11.01 -12.57
N TRP A 209 -3.82 9.85 -13.21
CA TRP A 209 -3.79 8.51 -12.61
C TRP A 209 -4.87 8.25 -11.55
N ARG A 210 -5.91 9.08 -11.48
CA ARG A 210 -7.02 8.89 -10.55
C ARG A 210 -8.01 7.86 -11.10
N SER A 211 -8.41 6.90 -10.27
CA SER A 211 -9.46 5.92 -10.58
C SER A 211 -10.84 6.60 -10.48
N CYS A 212 -11.30 7.23 -11.58
CA CYS A 212 -12.49 8.07 -11.56
C CYS A 212 -13.72 7.49 -12.29
N GLU A 213 -13.59 6.33 -12.91
CA GLU A 213 -14.65 5.70 -13.69
C GLU A 213 -14.73 4.20 -13.39
N VAL A 214 -15.94 3.64 -13.43
CA VAL A 214 -16.17 2.19 -13.44
C VAL A 214 -16.86 1.83 -14.74
N TRP A 215 -16.25 0.92 -15.47
CA TRP A 215 -16.71 0.43 -16.77
C TRP A 215 -17.11 -1.04 -16.71
N ALA A 216 -18.15 -1.43 -17.46
CA ALA A 216 -18.45 -2.83 -17.72
C ALA A 216 -17.97 -3.21 -19.12
N HIS A 217 -17.12 -4.21 -19.20
CA HIS A 217 -16.57 -4.79 -20.43
C HIS A 217 -17.18 -6.17 -20.69
N ARG A 218 -17.58 -6.41 -21.93
CA ARG A 218 -18.03 -7.73 -22.37
C ARG A 218 -16.86 -8.49 -23.02
N VAL A 219 -16.50 -9.63 -22.47
CA VAL A 219 -15.40 -10.45 -22.97
C VAL A 219 -15.55 -10.76 -24.46
N GLY A 220 -14.46 -10.56 -25.20
CA GLY A 220 -14.38 -10.78 -26.65
C GLY A 220 -14.93 -9.63 -27.49
N THR A 221 -15.19 -8.46 -26.89
CA THR A 221 -15.57 -7.25 -27.63
C THR A 221 -14.48 -6.18 -27.55
N GLY A 222 -14.57 -5.14 -28.38
CA GLY A 222 -13.63 -4.02 -28.29
C GLY A 222 -14.03 -3.00 -27.25
N ALA A 223 -13.06 -2.33 -26.62
CA ALA A 223 -13.29 -1.28 -25.61
C ALA A 223 -14.29 -0.16 -26.02
N PRO A 224 -14.46 0.22 -27.31
CA PRO A 224 -15.54 1.15 -27.69
C PRO A 224 -16.96 0.73 -27.30
N GLN A 225 -17.20 -0.55 -27.02
CA GLN A 225 -18.48 -1.11 -26.59
C GLN A 225 -18.67 -1.12 -25.07
N ASP A 226 -17.63 -0.82 -24.29
CA ASP A 226 -17.69 -0.78 -22.82
C ASP A 226 -18.73 0.24 -22.37
N LEU A 227 -19.43 -0.10 -21.29
CA LEU A 227 -20.48 0.73 -20.73
C LEU A 227 -20.00 1.44 -19.47
N LEU A 228 -20.07 2.77 -19.44
CA LEU A 228 -19.79 3.54 -18.23
C LEU A 228 -20.92 3.31 -17.22
N LEU A 229 -20.57 2.69 -16.09
CA LEU A 229 -21.51 2.41 -15.00
C LEU A 229 -21.53 3.55 -13.97
N LEU A 230 -20.37 4.04 -13.57
CA LEU A 230 -20.21 5.08 -12.56
C LEU A 230 -19.07 6.02 -12.97
N ALA A 231 -19.23 7.32 -12.69
CA ALA A 231 -18.17 8.31 -12.82
C ALA A 231 -18.15 9.19 -11.57
N GLU A 232 -16.97 9.46 -11.06
CA GLU A 232 -16.71 10.33 -9.92
C GLU A 232 -16.07 11.64 -10.41
N PRO A 233 -16.82 12.75 -10.43
CA PRO A 233 -16.33 14.01 -10.97
C PRO A 233 -15.42 14.79 -10.00
N ASP A 234 -15.50 14.51 -8.69
CA ASP A 234 -14.67 15.19 -7.69
C ASP A 234 -13.26 14.63 -7.69
N GLY A 235 -12.27 15.48 -7.98
CA GLY A 235 -10.87 15.12 -8.06
C GLY A 235 -10.24 14.60 -6.76
N ALA A 236 -10.92 14.76 -5.63
CA ALA A 236 -10.46 14.27 -4.34
C ALA A 236 -10.81 12.79 -4.06
N PHE A 237 -11.66 12.18 -4.90
CA PHE A 237 -12.14 10.82 -4.67
C PHE A 237 -11.63 9.84 -5.72
N ASP A 238 -11.33 8.63 -5.26
CA ASP A 238 -11.04 7.45 -6.07
C ASP A 238 -12.17 6.43 -6.00
N LEU A 239 -12.43 5.73 -7.10
CA LEU A 239 -13.34 4.58 -7.15
C LEU A 239 -12.55 3.28 -7.02
N VAL A 240 -12.98 2.42 -6.11
CA VAL A 240 -12.39 1.10 -5.87
C VAL A 240 -13.46 0.03 -6.03
N VAL A 241 -13.22 -0.93 -6.93
CA VAL A 241 -14.10 -2.10 -7.11
C VAL A 241 -13.63 -3.20 -6.16
N ALA A 242 -14.47 -3.55 -5.19
CA ALA A 242 -14.19 -4.56 -4.17
C ALA A 242 -15.24 -5.70 -4.23
N PRO A 243 -14.89 -6.90 -4.70
CA PRO A 243 -15.76 -8.06 -4.56
C PRO A 243 -16.04 -8.34 -3.09
N SER A 244 -17.32 -8.54 -2.73
CA SER A 244 -17.71 -8.93 -1.39
C SER A 244 -17.46 -10.43 -1.15
N GLY A 245 -17.21 -10.82 0.10
CA GLY A 245 -17.21 -12.23 0.51
C GLY A 245 -18.55 -12.93 0.24
N PHE A 246 -19.68 -12.18 0.21
CA PHE A 246 -20.98 -12.67 -0.21
C PHE A 246 -21.09 -12.72 -1.74
N PRO A 247 -21.30 -13.88 -2.36
CA PRO A 247 -21.42 -14.00 -3.82
C PRO A 247 -22.69 -13.29 -4.31
N GLY A 248 -22.58 -12.58 -5.44
CA GLY A 248 -23.67 -11.83 -6.02
C GLY A 248 -23.68 -10.33 -5.68
N HIS A 249 -22.75 -9.87 -4.82
CA HIS A 249 -22.58 -8.48 -4.46
C HIS A 249 -21.15 -8.02 -4.72
N VAL A 250 -21.02 -6.86 -5.35
CA VAL A 250 -19.73 -6.15 -5.51
C VAL A 250 -19.94 -4.74 -5.00
N VAL A 251 -19.10 -4.32 -4.06
CA VAL A 251 -19.14 -2.97 -3.51
C VAL A 251 -18.15 -2.10 -4.29
N ILE A 252 -18.61 -0.95 -4.76
CA ILE A 252 -17.78 0.09 -5.33
C ILE A 252 -17.66 1.19 -4.29
N HIS A 253 -16.47 1.39 -3.76
CA HIS A 253 -16.19 2.48 -2.84
C HIS A 253 -15.85 3.74 -3.62
N SER A 254 -16.39 4.89 -3.22
CA SER A 254 -15.90 6.22 -3.58
C SER A 254 -15.25 6.79 -2.33
N ALA A 255 -13.91 6.90 -2.35
CA ALA A 255 -13.13 7.19 -1.16
C ALA A 255 -12.15 8.34 -1.38
N ALA A 256 -12.12 9.24 -0.42
CA ALA A 256 -11.08 10.23 -0.22
C ALA A 256 -10.44 10.02 1.17
N SER A 257 -9.37 10.71 1.50
CA SER A 257 -8.64 10.49 2.77
C SER A 257 -9.46 10.78 4.04
N THR A 258 -10.57 11.55 3.92
CA THR A 258 -11.41 11.93 5.07
C THR A 258 -12.88 11.68 4.87
N THR A 259 -13.30 11.23 3.70
CA THR A 259 -14.71 11.09 3.33
C THR A 259 -14.89 9.85 2.46
N GLY A 260 -15.99 9.13 2.62
CA GLY A 260 -16.26 7.97 1.79
C GLY A 260 -17.74 7.75 1.55
N GLY A 261 -18.06 7.04 0.47
CA GLY A 261 -19.37 6.53 0.11
C GLY A 261 -19.27 5.15 -0.52
N ALA A 262 -20.38 4.49 -0.77
CA ALA A 262 -20.38 3.15 -1.36
C ALA A 262 -21.58 2.91 -2.26
N TRP A 263 -21.37 2.08 -3.28
CA TRP A 263 -22.34 1.68 -4.28
C TRP A 263 -22.35 0.15 -4.38
N LEU A 264 -23.49 -0.42 -4.76
CA LEU A 264 -23.64 -1.85 -5.01
C LEU A 264 -23.81 -2.12 -6.50
N TRP A 265 -22.92 -2.90 -7.06
CA TRP A 265 -23.10 -3.50 -8.37
C TRP A 265 -23.53 -4.96 -8.23
N LEU A 266 -24.50 -5.38 -9.05
CA LEU A 266 -25.07 -6.73 -9.04
C LEU A 266 -24.49 -7.54 -10.21
N PRO A 267 -23.63 -8.54 -9.96
CA PRO A 267 -23.03 -9.38 -11.00
C PRO A 267 -24.03 -10.13 -11.88
N ASP A 268 -25.25 -10.39 -11.39
CA ASP A 268 -26.33 -11.01 -12.17
C ASP A 268 -26.97 -10.07 -13.20
N CYS A 269 -26.72 -8.76 -13.07
CA CYS A 269 -27.27 -7.71 -13.93
C CYS A 269 -26.16 -6.77 -14.43
N PRO A 270 -25.17 -7.28 -15.20
CA PRO A 270 -23.90 -6.57 -15.44
C PRO A 270 -24.03 -5.25 -16.21
N THR A 271 -25.13 -5.02 -16.92
CA THR A 271 -25.39 -3.79 -17.66
C THR A 271 -26.22 -2.77 -16.89
N ARG A 272 -26.58 -3.06 -15.63
CA ARG A 272 -27.29 -2.12 -14.78
C ARG A 272 -26.31 -1.22 -14.02
N LEU A 273 -26.79 0.03 -13.78
CA LEU A 273 -26.00 1.00 -13.00
C LEU A 273 -25.93 0.57 -11.53
N PRO A 274 -24.82 0.86 -10.82
CA PRO A 274 -24.72 0.61 -9.40
C PRO A 274 -25.76 1.38 -8.59
N ILE A 275 -26.21 0.76 -7.49
CA ILE A 275 -27.17 1.32 -6.55
C ILE A 275 -26.40 2.03 -5.44
N PRO A 276 -26.68 3.29 -5.08
CA PRO A 276 -26.02 3.94 -3.95
C PRO A 276 -26.42 3.24 -2.64
N LEU A 277 -25.41 2.71 -1.93
CA LEU A 277 -25.59 2.11 -0.61
C LEU A 277 -25.55 3.18 0.47
N VAL A 278 -24.47 3.91 0.51
CA VAL A 278 -24.19 4.96 1.50
C VAL A 278 -23.64 6.17 0.76
N GLY A 279 -24.26 7.32 0.97
CA GLY A 279 -23.78 8.58 0.41
C GLY A 279 -22.51 9.06 1.10
N ALA A 280 -21.67 9.80 0.38
CA ALA A 280 -20.50 10.42 0.95
C ALA A 280 -20.88 11.40 2.07
N ALA A 281 -20.29 11.21 3.25
CA ALA A 281 -20.53 12.06 4.42
C ALA A 281 -19.24 12.83 4.73
N PRO A 282 -19.22 14.18 4.62
CA PRO A 282 -18.02 14.96 4.88
C PRO A 282 -17.41 14.66 6.26
N GLY A 283 -16.11 14.34 6.27
CA GLY A 283 -15.37 14.03 7.49
C GLY A 283 -15.62 12.61 8.04
N ALA A 284 -16.37 11.74 7.34
CA ALA A 284 -16.58 10.37 7.75
C ALA A 284 -16.02 9.38 6.72
N LEU A 285 -15.03 8.59 7.14
CA LEU A 285 -14.61 7.40 6.40
C LEU A 285 -15.69 6.34 6.48
N ILE A 286 -15.93 5.63 5.39
CA ILE A 286 -16.98 4.61 5.28
C ILE A 286 -16.42 3.41 4.52
N GLY A 287 -16.34 2.28 5.20
CA GLY A 287 -16.08 0.97 4.61
C GLY A 287 -17.35 0.12 4.69
N VAL A 288 -17.71 -0.54 3.61
CA VAL A 288 -18.95 -1.34 3.53
C VAL A 288 -18.61 -2.76 3.10
N GLU A 289 -19.16 -3.74 3.82
CA GLU A 289 -19.12 -5.16 3.48
C GLU A 289 -20.55 -5.71 3.43
N SER A 290 -20.82 -6.58 2.45
CA SER A 290 -22.14 -7.21 2.32
C SER A 290 -22.18 -8.56 3.05
N ALA A 291 -23.19 -8.73 3.90
CA ALA A 291 -23.54 -10.01 4.51
C ALA A 291 -24.79 -10.66 3.87
N GLY A 292 -25.13 -10.23 2.65
CA GLY A 292 -26.23 -10.73 1.85
C GLY A 292 -27.57 -10.08 2.17
N ASP A 293 -28.08 -10.25 3.37
CA ASP A 293 -29.37 -9.69 3.83
C ASP A 293 -29.22 -8.37 4.62
N HIS A 294 -27.98 -7.94 4.88
CA HIS A 294 -27.65 -6.68 5.52
C HIS A 294 -26.23 -6.23 5.14
N LEU A 295 -25.95 -4.96 5.33
CA LEU A 295 -24.64 -4.38 5.23
C LEU A 295 -23.98 -4.33 6.61
N LEU A 296 -22.69 -4.47 6.62
CA LEU A 296 -21.80 -4.09 7.71
C LEU A 296 -21.08 -2.80 7.30
N VAL A 297 -21.13 -1.79 8.15
CA VAL A 297 -20.59 -0.46 7.86
C VAL A 297 -19.58 -0.11 8.94
N VAL A 298 -18.32 -0.03 8.59
CA VAL A 298 -17.28 0.55 9.45
C VAL A 298 -17.19 2.02 9.11
N HIS A 299 -17.41 2.89 10.10
CA HIS A 299 -17.46 4.33 9.85
C HIS A 299 -16.85 5.16 10.98
N THR A 300 -16.45 6.39 10.64
CA THR A 300 -15.93 7.37 11.62
C THR A 300 -16.92 8.50 11.93
N ALA A 301 -18.17 8.40 11.48
CA ALA A 301 -19.17 9.47 11.65
C ALA A 301 -19.53 9.79 13.12
N THR A 302 -19.44 8.82 14.01
CA THR A 302 -19.77 8.95 15.44
C THR A 302 -18.55 8.90 16.35
N SER A 303 -17.47 8.28 15.89
CA SER A 303 -16.19 8.14 16.60
C SER A 303 -15.05 8.18 15.61
N ALA A 304 -14.08 9.02 15.83
CA ALA A 304 -12.89 9.09 14.97
C ALA A 304 -12.16 7.73 14.87
N GLU A 305 -12.20 6.93 15.93
CA GLU A 305 -11.53 5.60 15.98
C GLU A 305 -12.38 4.48 15.40
N GLY A 306 -13.55 4.79 14.87
CA GLY A 306 -14.41 3.88 14.15
C GLY A 306 -15.50 3.21 14.98
N GLU A 307 -16.59 2.93 14.31
CA GLU A 307 -17.72 2.16 14.80
C GLU A 307 -18.12 1.15 13.72
N LEU A 308 -18.41 -0.08 14.10
CA LEU A 308 -19.09 -1.05 13.27
C LEU A 308 -20.58 -0.93 13.48
N ALA A 309 -21.32 -0.68 12.41
CA ALA A 309 -22.77 -0.69 12.39
C ALA A 309 -23.28 -1.73 11.37
N ALA A 310 -24.58 -2.06 11.46
CA ALA A 310 -25.29 -2.84 10.46
C ALA A 310 -26.47 -2.07 9.92
N ALA A 311 -26.80 -2.28 8.64
CA ALA A 311 -27.99 -1.73 7.99
C ALA A 311 -28.72 -2.82 7.19
N PRO A 312 -30.06 -2.87 7.17
CA PRO A 312 -30.78 -3.86 6.39
C PRO A 312 -30.58 -3.65 4.89
N LEU A 313 -30.54 -4.74 4.12
CA LEU A 313 -30.57 -4.74 2.66
C LEU A 313 -31.91 -5.30 2.16
N PRO A 314 -32.49 -4.73 1.09
CA PRO A 314 -33.56 -5.37 0.34
C PRO A 314 -33.10 -6.70 -0.29
N PRO A 315 -34.02 -7.65 -0.58
CA PRO A 315 -33.68 -8.86 -1.32
C PRO A 315 -33.16 -8.55 -2.73
N ASP A 316 -32.30 -9.42 -3.29
CA ASP A 316 -31.66 -9.22 -4.61
C ASP A 316 -32.65 -8.90 -5.74
N GLY A 317 -33.85 -9.53 -5.77
CA GLY A 317 -34.87 -9.23 -6.75
C GLY A 317 -35.44 -7.81 -6.66
N GLU A 318 -35.50 -7.24 -5.46
CA GLU A 318 -35.90 -5.84 -5.24
C GLU A 318 -34.72 -4.92 -5.59
N LEU A 319 -33.50 -5.25 -5.17
CA LEU A 319 -32.26 -4.53 -5.53
C LEU A 319 -32.14 -4.45 -7.06
N ALA A 320 -32.31 -5.58 -7.76
CA ALA A 320 -32.27 -5.59 -9.22
C ALA A 320 -33.32 -4.67 -9.86
N SER A 321 -34.49 -4.47 -9.24
CA SER A 321 -35.51 -3.57 -9.74
C SER A 321 -35.18 -2.09 -9.50
N LEU A 322 -34.37 -1.77 -8.48
CA LEU A 322 -33.92 -0.41 -8.19
C LEU A 322 -32.83 0.06 -9.15
N ALA A 323 -32.00 -0.87 -9.64
CA ALA A 323 -30.85 -0.56 -10.51
C ALA A 323 -31.31 -0.16 -11.92
N PRO A 324 -31.05 1.07 -12.40
CA PRO A 324 -31.41 1.48 -13.75
C PRO A 324 -30.56 0.75 -14.82
N GLU A 325 -31.11 0.56 -16.01
CA GLU A 325 -30.34 0.06 -17.16
C GLU A 325 -29.35 1.11 -17.66
N ALA A 326 -28.12 0.69 -17.95
CA ALA A 326 -27.17 1.51 -18.66
C ALA A 326 -27.60 1.60 -20.13
N GLY A 327 -28.19 2.73 -20.51
CA GLY A 327 -28.63 2.95 -21.89
C GLY A 327 -27.45 2.97 -22.88
N PRO A 328 -27.71 2.76 -24.18
CA PRO A 328 -26.67 2.72 -25.22
C PRO A 328 -25.85 4.01 -25.36
N GLY A 329 -26.37 5.14 -24.90
CA GLY A 329 -25.64 6.41 -24.83
C GLY A 329 -24.51 6.46 -23.81
N ARG A 330 -24.34 5.43 -22.99
CA ARG A 330 -23.22 5.30 -22.03
C ARG A 330 -22.07 4.42 -22.56
N SER A 331 -22.12 3.97 -23.82
CA SER A 331 -20.98 3.26 -24.39
C SER A 331 -19.79 4.22 -24.60
N ARG A 332 -18.56 3.70 -24.49
CA ARG A 332 -17.32 4.49 -24.68
C ARG A 332 -17.32 5.18 -26.04
N ALA A 333 -17.78 4.51 -27.09
CA ALA A 333 -17.93 5.10 -28.43
C ALA A 333 -18.93 6.27 -28.47
N ALA A 334 -20.06 6.14 -27.76
CA ALA A 334 -21.07 7.20 -27.71
C ALA A 334 -20.61 8.40 -26.89
N LEU A 335 -19.86 8.16 -25.80
CA LEU A 335 -19.30 9.23 -24.97
C LEU A 335 -18.16 9.97 -25.68
N GLY A 336 -17.28 9.26 -26.40
CA GLY A 336 -16.21 9.88 -27.18
C GLY A 336 -16.69 10.71 -28.40
N ALA A 337 -17.96 10.56 -28.80
CA ALA A 337 -18.58 11.36 -29.86
C ALA A 337 -19.28 12.65 -29.33
N ARG A 338 -19.24 12.92 -28.04
CA ARG A 338 -19.84 14.10 -27.41
C ARG A 338 -18.90 15.32 -27.48
N ASP A 339 -19.48 16.51 -27.40
CA ASP A 339 -18.70 17.74 -27.32
C ASP A 339 -17.82 17.76 -26.04
N PRO A 340 -16.56 18.20 -26.14
CA PRO A 340 -15.70 18.42 -24.98
C PRO A 340 -16.38 19.40 -24.01
N GLY A 341 -16.76 18.95 -22.83
CA GLY A 341 -17.47 19.74 -21.81
C GLY A 341 -18.88 19.24 -21.47
N SER A 342 -19.43 18.25 -22.21
CA SER A 342 -20.58 17.51 -21.73
C SER A 342 -20.09 16.43 -20.76
N GLN A 343 -20.33 16.62 -19.46
CA GLN A 343 -20.02 15.57 -18.47
C GLN A 343 -20.71 14.25 -18.85
N PRO A 344 -20.05 13.10 -18.74
CA PRO A 344 -20.72 11.81 -18.80
C PRO A 344 -21.81 11.84 -17.74
N GLY A 345 -23.01 11.38 -18.07
CA GLY A 345 -24.13 11.39 -17.12
C GLY A 345 -23.69 10.83 -15.80
N GLY A 346 -23.77 11.64 -14.75
CA GLY A 346 -23.32 11.33 -13.40
C GLY A 346 -23.92 10.03 -12.84
N ALA A 347 -23.56 9.71 -11.62
CA ALA A 347 -24.23 8.68 -10.84
C ALA A 347 -25.75 8.81 -10.95
N PRO A 348 -26.50 7.69 -10.96
CA PRO A 348 -27.95 7.75 -10.96
C PRO A 348 -28.42 8.59 -9.77
N ASP A 349 -29.35 9.50 -10.02
CA ASP A 349 -30.01 10.34 -9.01
C ASP A 349 -30.95 9.47 -8.17
N LEU A 350 -30.36 8.60 -7.35
CA LEU A 350 -31.06 7.69 -6.45
C LEU A 350 -30.66 8.00 -5.02
N GLU A 351 -31.63 7.98 -4.13
CA GLU A 351 -31.34 8.07 -2.69
C GLU A 351 -30.59 6.82 -2.20
N PRO A 352 -29.57 6.97 -1.33
CA PRO A 352 -28.88 5.83 -0.72
C PRO A 352 -29.86 4.92 0.03
N ILE A 353 -29.75 3.61 -0.21
CA ILE A 353 -30.65 2.62 0.39
C ILE A 353 -30.32 2.29 1.85
N ALA A 354 -29.12 2.61 2.31
CA ALA A 354 -28.67 2.42 3.69
C ALA A 354 -28.10 3.73 4.28
N PRO A 355 -28.92 4.80 4.38
CA PRO A 355 -28.46 6.06 4.97
C PRO A 355 -28.14 5.89 6.46
N PRO A 356 -27.32 6.78 7.07
CA PRO A 356 -26.92 6.68 8.48
C PRO A 356 -28.08 6.54 9.48
N SER A 357 -29.28 7.01 9.14
CA SER A 357 -30.47 6.86 9.96
C SER A 357 -30.96 5.41 10.11
N THR A 358 -30.52 4.51 9.25
CA THR A 358 -30.84 3.07 9.28
C THR A 358 -29.79 2.23 10.02
N TRP A 359 -28.69 2.84 10.43
CA TRP A 359 -27.56 2.12 11.03
C TRP A 359 -27.83 1.74 12.48
N VAL A 360 -27.46 0.53 12.80
CA VAL A 360 -27.54 -0.04 14.15
C VAL A 360 -26.15 -0.37 14.62
N ALA A 361 -25.67 0.33 15.62
CA ALA A 361 -24.34 0.11 16.17
C ALA A 361 -24.19 -1.32 16.73
N LEU A 362 -23.13 -2.00 16.31
CA LEU A 362 -22.74 -3.33 16.78
C LEU A 362 -21.52 -3.27 17.70
N ARG A 363 -20.54 -2.40 17.38
CA ARG A 363 -19.28 -2.28 18.11
C ARG A 363 -18.70 -0.87 17.92
N SER A 364 -18.46 -0.15 18.98
CA SER A 364 -17.70 1.10 18.97
C SER A 364 -16.27 0.84 19.47
N ALA A 365 -15.28 1.49 18.86
CA ALA A 365 -13.90 1.43 19.33
C ALA A 365 -13.79 1.98 20.75
N GLY A 366 -13.04 1.28 21.60
CA GLY A 366 -12.69 1.72 22.93
C GLY A 366 -11.50 2.68 22.95
N PRO A 367 -11.11 3.21 24.10
CA PRO A 367 -9.93 4.05 24.22
C PRO A 367 -8.66 3.31 23.76
N GLY A 368 -7.92 3.89 22.82
CA GLY A 368 -6.71 3.29 22.25
C GLY A 368 -6.95 2.13 21.30
N GLU A 369 -8.20 1.94 20.85
CA GLU A 369 -8.55 0.98 19.79
C GLU A 369 -8.91 1.75 18.50
N ARG A 370 -8.69 1.11 17.35
CA ARG A 370 -9.13 1.56 16.02
C ARG A 370 -9.78 0.39 15.30
N ILE A 371 -11.03 0.53 14.86
CA ILE A 371 -11.69 -0.45 13.99
C ILE A 371 -11.35 -0.06 12.54
N ALA A 372 -10.63 -0.95 11.84
CA ALA A 372 -10.16 -0.68 10.48
C ALA A 372 -11.02 -1.35 9.42
N HIS A 373 -11.40 -2.62 9.63
CA HIS A 373 -12.08 -3.42 8.62
C HIS A 373 -12.97 -4.50 9.27
N VAL A 374 -13.97 -4.96 8.51
CA VAL A 374 -14.81 -6.11 8.89
C VAL A 374 -14.97 -7.05 7.71
N GLU A 375 -14.88 -8.34 8.00
CA GLU A 375 -15.25 -9.41 7.06
C GLU A 375 -16.48 -10.15 7.54
N ALA A 376 -17.45 -10.34 6.64
CA ALA A 376 -18.67 -11.07 6.92
C ALA A 376 -18.51 -12.56 6.59
N ARG A 377 -18.88 -13.41 7.56
CA ARG A 377 -19.11 -14.84 7.32
C ARG A 377 -20.54 -15.20 7.79
N ALA A 378 -21.09 -16.25 7.26
CA ALA A 378 -22.45 -16.67 7.60
C ALA A 378 -22.63 -16.94 9.11
N SER A 379 -21.59 -17.36 9.83
CA SER A 379 -21.62 -17.73 11.23
C SER A 379 -20.85 -16.80 12.17
N PHE A 380 -20.03 -15.91 11.66
CA PHE A 380 -19.23 -14.97 12.46
C PHE A 380 -18.84 -13.71 11.66
N LEU A 381 -18.39 -12.69 12.38
CA LEU A 381 -17.67 -11.53 11.84
C LEU A 381 -16.22 -11.59 12.28
N ALA A 382 -15.31 -11.18 11.42
CA ALA A 382 -13.92 -10.93 11.77
C ALA A 382 -13.63 -9.43 11.61
N LEU A 383 -13.24 -8.77 12.72
CA LEU A 383 -12.89 -7.37 12.73
C LEU A 383 -11.37 -7.22 12.81
N THR A 384 -10.80 -6.56 11.84
CA THR A 384 -9.41 -6.12 11.91
C THR A 384 -9.35 -4.81 12.68
N MET A 385 -8.58 -4.80 13.75
CA MET A 385 -8.49 -3.70 14.69
C MET A 385 -7.04 -3.36 15.02
N ARG A 386 -6.84 -2.19 15.63
CA ARG A 386 -5.59 -1.82 16.30
C ARG A 386 -5.85 -1.61 17.78
N SER A 387 -4.91 -2.04 18.60
CA SER A 387 -4.90 -1.78 20.04
C SER A 387 -3.46 -1.78 20.54
N GLY A 388 -3.09 -0.77 21.34
CA GLY A 388 -1.73 -0.65 21.86
C GLY A 388 -0.65 -0.59 20.78
N SER A 389 -0.92 0.05 19.64
CA SER A 389 -0.06 0.18 18.44
C SER A 389 0.20 -1.13 17.67
N LEU A 390 -0.57 -2.18 17.89
CA LEU A 390 -0.47 -3.47 17.19
C LEU A 390 -1.80 -3.86 16.56
N THR A 391 -1.72 -4.65 15.50
CA THR A 391 -2.90 -5.22 14.86
C THR A 391 -3.51 -6.33 15.71
N GLN A 392 -4.82 -6.43 15.71
CA GLN A 392 -5.62 -7.42 16.41
C GLN A 392 -6.76 -7.89 15.49
N VAL A 393 -7.21 -9.12 15.68
CA VAL A 393 -8.41 -9.64 15.03
C VAL A 393 -9.41 -10.04 16.10
N GLU A 394 -10.59 -9.41 16.08
CA GLU A 394 -11.72 -9.75 16.97
C GLU A 394 -12.74 -10.58 16.20
N VAL A 395 -13.11 -11.73 16.70
CA VAL A 395 -14.15 -12.61 16.14
C VAL A 395 -15.44 -12.48 16.95
N ARG A 396 -16.58 -12.24 16.28
CA ARG A 396 -17.91 -12.17 16.88
C ARG A 396 -18.81 -13.22 16.27
N MET A 397 -19.31 -14.11 17.09
CA MET A 397 -20.19 -15.19 16.64
C MET A 397 -21.60 -14.69 16.34
N ARG A 398 -22.23 -15.26 15.33
CA ARG A 398 -23.65 -15.11 15.09
C ARG A 398 -24.43 -15.94 16.11
N ARG A 399 -25.43 -15.35 16.76
CA ARG A 399 -26.26 -16.04 17.76
C ARG A 399 -27.08 -17.18 17.12
N ALA A 400 -27.22 -18.27 17.81
CA ALA A 400 -28.03 -19.40 17.36
C ALA A 400 -29.48 -18.98 17.11
N GLY A 401 -30.02 -19.33 15.94
CA GLY A 401 -31.39 -18.99 15.52
C GLY A 401 -31.56 -17.59 14.94
N ALA A 402 -30.50 -16.76 14.91
CA ALA A 402 -30.55 -15.47 14.19
C ALA A 402 -30.73 -15.71 12.69
N PRO A 403 -31.54 -14.88 12.02
CA PRO A 403 -31.70 -14.94 10.56
C PRO A 403 -30.36 -14.84 9.83
N ARG A 404 -30.21 -15.49 8.69
CA ARG A 404 -29.01 -15.42 7.84
C ARG A 404 -29.42 -15.50 6.38
N ALA A 405 -28.60 -14.93 5.50
CA ALA A 405 -28.77 -15.10 4.07
C ALA A 405 -28.67 -16.60 3.71
N GLU A 406 -29.49 -17.05 2.77
CA GLU A 406 -29.50 -18.44 2.30
C GLU A 406 -28.62 -18.56 1.05
N ARG A 407 -28.06 -19.78 0.80
CA ARG A 407 -27.40 -20.09 -0.46
C ARG A 407 -28.39 -19.94 -1.62
N ALA A 408 -27.96 -19.46 -2.77
CA ALA A 408 -28.80 -19.25 -3.95
C ALA A 408 -29.66 -20.51 -4.26
N GLY A 409 -30.99 -20.31 -4.30
CA GLY A 409 -31.99 -21.39 -4.53
C GLY A 409 -33.05 -21.55 -3.43
N GLY A 410 -32.90 -20.91 -2.28
CA GLY A 410 -33.88 -20.90 -1.18
C GLY A 410 -34.86 -19.75 -1.32
N ALA A 411 -36.14 -20.02 -1.56
CA ALA A 411 -37.19 -19.02 -1.64
C ALA A 411 -37.69 -18.60 -0.24
N GLY A 412 -36.86 -17.92 0.56
CA GLY A 412 -37.28 -17.57 1.92
C GLY A 412 -36.30 -16.78 2.77
N GLY A 413 -35.62 -15.79 2.24
CA GLY A 413 -34.78 -14.89 3.04
C GLY A 413 -35.56 -14.23 4.17
N ALA A 414 -35.10 -14.40 5.42
CA ALA A 414 -35.70 -13.75 6.58
C ALA A 414 -35.55 -12.22 6.45
N ARG A 415 -36.66 -11.51 6.50
CA ARG A 415 -36.66 -10.05 6.46
C ARG A 415 -36.30 -9.50 7.83
N TRP A 416 -35.29 -8.65 7.90
CA TRP A 416 -35.03 -7.81 9.06
C TRP A 416 -36.14 -6.78 9.18
N GLY A 417 -36.75 -6.67 10.36
CA GLY A 417 -37.74 -5.62 10.61
C GLY A 417 -37.08 -4.23 10.54
N ALA A 418 -37.85 -3.23 10.20
CA ALA A 418 -37.39 -1.84 10.08
C ALA A 418 -36.80 -1.25 11.38
N ASP A 419 -36.96 -1.92 12.51
CA ASP A 419 -36.52 -1.44 13.84
C ASP A 419 -35.04 -1.72 14.18
N GLY A 420 -34.32 -2.46 13.33
CA GLY A 420 -32.90 -2.76 13.52
C GLY A 420 -32.55 -3.58 14.80
N ALA A 421 -33.48 -3.78 15.71
CA ALA A 421 -33.27 -4.49 16.96
C ALA A 421 -32.88 -5.96 16.72
N ALA A 422 -33.46 -6.56 15.68
CA ALA A 422 -33.16 -7.91 15.25
C ALA A 422 -31.69 -8.02 14.70
N LEU A 423 -31.20 -7.01 13.98
CA LEU A 423 -29.81 -6.96 13.49
C LEU A 423 -28.82 -6.91 14.67
N ARG A 424 -29.06 -6.07 15.67
CA ARG A 424 -28.25 -6.02 16.89
C ARG A 424 -28.26 -7.37 17.61
N GLY A 425 -29.42 -7.99 17.74
CA GLY A 425 -29.62 -9.27 18.40
C GLY A 425 -29.02 -10.45 17.65
N ALA A 426 -28.58 -10.28 16.40
CA ALA A 426 -28.01 -11.35 15.58
C ALA A 426 -26.58 -11.73 15.97
N TRP A 427 -25.86 -10.82 16.58
CA TRP A 427 -24.42 -10.99 16.90
C TRP A 427 -24.19 -10.99 18.41
N GLU A 428 -23.14 -11.66 18.85
CA GLU A 428 -22.75 -11.61 20.25
C GLU A 428 -22.25 -10.20 20.65
N ASP A 429 -22.55 -9.76 21.86
CA ASP A 429 -22.16 -8.43 22.35
C ASP A 429 -20.66 -8.33 22.62
N ALA A 430 -20.02 -9.42 23.02
CA ALA A 430 -18.58 -9.52 23.26
C ALA A 430 -17.93 -10.37 22.18
N GLY A 431 -16.90 -9.83 21.55
CA GLY A 431 -16.05 -10.58 20.64
C GLY A 431 -14.91 -11.27 21.38
N ARG A 432 -14.23 -12.15 20.68
CA ARG A 432 -13.02 -12.84 21.13
C ARG A 432 -11.85 -12.43 20.27
N PHE A 433 -10.77 -11.99 20.89
CA PHE A 433 -9.52 -11.72 20.19
C PHE A 433 -8.79 -13.02 19.85
N VAL A 434 -8.22 -13.05 18.63
CA VAL A 434 -7.35 -14.16 18.20
C VAL A 434 -6.02 -14.05 18.92
N ASP A 435 -5.64 -15.12 19.61
CA ASP A 435 -4.37 -15.21 20.35
C ASP A 435 -3.28 -15.83 19.46
N ALA A 436 -2.53 -14.96 18.75
CA ALA A 436 -1.42 -15.38 17.92
C ALA A 436 -0.07 -15.18 18.66
N PRO A 437 0.94 -16.01 18.36
CA PRO A 437 2.26 -15.94 19.00
C PRO A 437 2.99 -14.62 18.77
N GLY A 438 3.84 -14.23 19.72
CA GLY A 438 4.73 -13.06 19.67
C GLY A 438 4.14 -11.84 20.38
N PRO A 439 4.94 -11.15 21.24
CA PRO A 439 4.50 -9.96 21.96
C PRO A 439 4.43 -8.72 21.05
N VAL A 440 5.23 -8.67 19.99
CA VAL A 440 5.26 -7.62 18.96
C VAL A 440 5.03 -8.32 17.63
N ARG A 441 3.85 -8.16 17.06
CA ARG A 441 3.49 -8.87 15.84
C ARG A 441 2.47 -8.10 15.01
N THR A 442 2.44 -8.43 13.74
CA THR A 442 1.32 -8.15 12.84
C THR A 442 0.41 -9.37 12.79
N LEU A 443 -0.89 -9.14 12.85
CA LEU A 443 -1.93 -10.16 12.74
C LEU A 443 -3.00 -9.63 11.80
N SER A 444 -3.26 -10.33 10.70
CA SER A 444 -4.28 -9.98 9.71
C SER A 444 -5.26 -11.13 9.49
N ALA A 445 -6.54 -10.79 9.29
CA ALA A 445 -7.52 -11.72 8.74
C ALA A 445 -7.31 -11.79 7.22
N GLU A 446 -7.35 -12.99 6.67
CA GLU A 446 -7.33 -13.18 5.22
C GLU A 446 -8.77 -13.25 4.67
N GLU A 447 -8.96 -12.65 3.51
CA GLU A 447 -10.24 -12.72 2.79
C GLU A 447 -10.69 -14.17 2.60
N GLY A 448 -12.01 -14.40 2.70
CA GLY A 448 -12.58 -15.71 2.49
C GLY A 448 -14.01 -15.61 2.02
N ARG A 449 -14.59 -16.76 1.70
CA ARG A 449 -15.97 -16.84 1.21
C ARG A 449 -16.95 -16.69 2.37
N TYR A 450 -18.08 -16.06 2.13
CA TYR A 450 -19.14 -15.87 3.13
C TYR A 450 -19.54 -17.15 3.88
N TRP A 451 -19.49 -18.31 3.20
CA TRP A 451 -19.90 -19.61 3.75
C TRP A 451 -18.79 -20.37 4.47
N ASP A 452 -17.58 -19.82 4.56
CA ASP A 452 -16.49 -20.47 5.28
C ASP A 452 -16.75 -20.46 6.78
N GLY A 453 -16.58 -21.61 7.43
CA GLY A 453 -16.85 -21.80 8.86
C GLY A 453 -15.64 -21.58 9.75
N THR A 454 -14.43 -21.42 9.18
CA THR A 454 -13.20 -21.03 9.89
C THR A 454 -12.70 -19.71 9.34
N LEU A 455 -11.91 -19.03 10.17
CA LEU A 455 -11.18 -17.82 9.76
C LEU A 455 -9.73 -18.21 9.44
N ARG A 456 -9.22 -17.71 8.32
CA ARG A 456 -7.80 -17.78 8.00
C ARG A 456 -7.13 -16.49 8.44
N VAL A 457 -6.00 -16.61 9.11
CA VAL A 457 -5.20 -15.46 9.56
C VAL A 457 -3.75 -15.66 9.16
N GLU A 458 -3.03 -14.55 8.97
CA GLU A 458 -1.59 -14.54 8.92
C GLU A 458 -1.04 -13.76 10.11
N TYR A 459 0.03 -14.27 10.73
CA TYR A 459 0.80 -13.55 11.73
C TYR A 459 2.29 -13.64 11.45
N GLN A 460 3.00 -12.56 11.77
CA GLN A 460 4.44 -12.42 11.55
C GLN A 460 5.02 -11.33 12.45
N SER A 461 6.35 -11.22 12.50
CA SER A 461 7.03 -10.08 13.11
C SER A 461 8.31 -9.74 12.34
N GLN A 462 9.15 -8.84 12.84
CA GLN A 462 10.44 -8.56 12.20
C GLN A 462 11.35 -9.78 12.14
N VAL A 463 11.22 -10.71 13.08
CA VAL A 463 12.04 -11.90 13.21
C VAL A 463 11.31 -13.21 12.97
N LEU A 464 9.99 -13.24 13.12
CA LEU A 464 9.15 -14.43 12.90
C LEU A 464 8.63 -14.44 11.46
N PRO A 465 8.97 -15.44 10.65
CA PRO A 465 8.43 -15.57 9.29
C PRO A 465 6.91 -15.66 9.26
N PRO A 466 6.26 -15.20 8.17
CA PRO A 466 4.81 -15.25 8.01
C PRO A 466 4.29 -16.67 8.23
N THR A 467 3.27 -16.77 9.06
CA THR A 467 2.58 -18.03 9.35
C THR A 467 1.11 -17.88 9.07
N THR A 468 0.62 -18.62 8.07
CA THR A 468 -0.81 -18.77 7.81
C THR A 468 -1.38 -19.80 8.79
N ALA A 469 -2.50 -19.46 9.43
CA ALA A 469 -3.17 -20.33 10.38
C ALA A 469 -4.69 -20.34 10.20
N LEU A 470 -5.36 -21.43 10.61
CA LEU A 470 -6.81 -21.49 10.78
C LEU A 470 -7.19 -21.16 12.21
N VAL A 471 -8.21 -20.34 12.35
CA VAL A 471 -8.84 -20.02 13.63
C VAL A 471 -10.22 -20.66 13.67
N GLU A 472 -10.48 -21.47 14.68
CA GLU A 472 -11.82 -21.93 15.02
C GLU A 472 -12.59 -20.79 15.69
N PRO A 473 -13.61 -20.18 15.05
CA PRO A 473 -14.22 -18.96 15.54
C PRO A 473 -14.87 -19.11 16.93
N ALA A 474 -15.47 -20.27 17.20
CA ALA A 474 -16.20 -20.49 18.48
C ALA A 474 -15.25 -20.67 19.66
N SER A 475 -14.12 -21.33 19.49
CA SER A 475 -13.12 -21.58 20.55
C SER A 475 -11.99 -20.53 20.59
N GLY A 476 -11.69 -19.90 19.46
CA GLY A 476 -10.51 -19.08 19.25
C GLY A 476 -9.22 -19.88 19.07
N ALA A 477 -9.30 -21.21 18.91
CA ALA A 477 -8.14 -22.06 18.74
C ALA A 477 -7.45 -21.75 17.40
N VAL A 478 -6.15 -21.49 17.46
CA VAL A 478 -5.30 -21.17 16.31
C VAL A 478 -4.50 -22.41 15.94
N THR A 479 -4.62 -22.85 14.69
CA THR A 479 -3.88 -24.01 14.16
C THR A 479 -3.03 -23.57 12.98
N PRO A 480 -1.68 -23.50 13.10
CA PRO A 480 -0.80 -23.16 11.99
C PRO A 480 -0.97 -24.16 10.83
N ILE A 481 -1.04 -23.62 9.60
CA ILE A 481 -1.09 -24.40 8.37
C ILE A 481 0.30 -24.45 7.73
N LYS A 482 0.90 -23.27 7.55
CA LYS A 482 2.20 -23.11 6.92
C LYS A 482 2.92 -21.91 7.51
N THR A 483 4.17 -22.11 7.89
CA THR A 483 5.13 -21.03 8.13
C THR A 483 6.04 -20.91 6.91
N GLN A 484 6.28 -19.70 6.43
CA GLN A 484 7.25 -19.46 5.36
C GLN A 484 8.62 -19.96 5.80
N ASP A 485 9.24 -20.78 4.97
CA ASP A 485 10.57 -21.31 5.29
C ASP A 485 11.64 -20.19 5.13
N ALA A 486 12.48 -20.06 6.16
CA ALA A 486 13.61 -19.15 6.19
C ALA A 486 14.88 -19.94 6.57
N PRO A 487 15.52 -20.63 5.60
CA PRO A 487 16.63 -21.54 5.88
C PRO A 487 17.75 -20.88 6.67
N GLY A 488 18.21 -21.54 7.74
CA GLY A 488 19.31 -21.06 8.56
C GLY A 488 19.05 -19.77 9.36
N TRP A 489 17.79 -19.30 9.43
CA TRP A 489 17.39 -18.21 10.30
C TRP A 489 16.87 -18.74 11.64
N ASP A 490 17.38 -18.24 12.75
CA ASP A 490 16.88 -18.55 14.10
C ASP A 490 16.36 -17.26 14.76
N PRO A 491 15.03 -17.07 14.85
CA PRO A 491 14.44 -15.90 15.50
C PRO A 491 14.83 -15.78 16.97
N ASN A 492 15.24 -16.88 17.63
CA ASN A 492 15.66 -16.86 19.02
C ASN A 492 17.03 -16.19 19.24
N GLU A 493 17.80 -15.88 18.21
CA GLU A 493 19.01 -15.08 18.30
C GLU A 493 18.71 -13.60 18.55
N PHE A 494 17.44 -13.18 18.42
CA PHE A 494 17.03 -11.78 18.50
C PHE A 494 16.07 -11.54 19.65
N VAL A 495 15.99 -10.27 20.06
CA VAL A 495 14.96 -9.73 20.95
C VAL A 495 14.19 -8.68 20.17
N GLU A 496 12.88 -8.79 20.21
CA GLU A 496 11.95 -7.85 19.60
C GLU A 496 11.01 -7.31 20.68
N GLU A 497 11.01 -5.99 20.87
CA GLU A 497 10.24 -5.36 21.91
C GLU A 497 9.58 -4.05 21.46
N ARG A 498 8.48 -3.69 22.13
CA ARG A 498 7.82 -2.40 21.99
C ARG A 498 8.24 -1.49 23.12
N VAL A 499 8.97 -0.44 22.79
CA VAL A 499 9.35 0.61 23.76
C VAL A 499 8.60 1.90 23.47
N TRP A 500 8.59 2.83 24.44
CA TRP A 500 7.82 4.07 24.35
C TRP A 500 8.72 5.26 24.66
N VAL A 501 8.89 6.14 23.71
CA VAL A 501 9.72 7.34 23.82
C VAL A 501 8.83 8.56 24.06
N ALA A 502 9.21 9.43 24.99
CA ALA A 502 8.49 10.66 25.22
C ALA A 502 8.76 11.65 24.09
N ALA A 503 7.70 12.19 23.46
CA ALA A 503 7.84 13.28 22.52
C ALA A 503 8.28 14.56 23.25
N ARG A 504 9.10 15.40 22.61
CA ARG A 504 9.65 16.65 23.19
C ARG A 504 8.58 17.67 23.58
N ASP A 505 7.43 17.63 22.95
CA ASP A 505 6.26 18.44 23.27
C ASP A 505 5.56 18.03 24.57
N GLY A 506 5.89 16.84 25.10
CA GLY A 506 5.26 16.27 26.29
C GLY A 506 3.83 15.80 26.11
N ALA A 507 3.26 15.89 24.88
CA ALA A 507 1.88 15.55 24.59
C ALA A 507 1.71 14.07 24.24
N ALA A 508 2.76 13.41 23.75
CA ALA A 508 2.69 12.06 23.23
C ALA A 508 3.80 11.15 23.76
N ARG A 509 3.54 9.84 23.69
CA ARG A 509 4.56 8.79 23.80
C ARG A 509 4.61 8.02 22.50
N ILE A 510 5.74 8.06 21.84
CA ILE A 510 5.98 7.49 20.52
C ILE A 510 6.26 6.00 20.69
N PRO A 511 5.45 5.10 20.08
CA PRO A 511 5.77 3.68 20.05
C PRO A 511 6.99 3.44 19.17
N VAL A 512 7.88 2.56 19.60
CA VAL A 512 9.04 2.15 18.83
C VAL A 512 9.15 0.62 18.86
N THR A 513 9.20 -0.02 17.69
CA THR A 513 9.63 -1.41 17.59
C THR A 513 11.14 -1.43 17.60
N LEU A 514 11.73 -2.08 18.59
CA LEU A 514 13.18 -2.25 18.74
C LEU A 514 13.54 -3.71 18.53
N VAL A 515 14.48 -3.97 17.61
CA VAL A 515 14.99 -5.31 17.34
C VAL A 515 16.51 -5.29 17.46
N HIS A 516 17.05 -6.23 18.21
CA HIS A 516 18.49 -6.35 18.37
C HIS A 516 18.91 -7.81 18.60
N HIS A 517 20.15 -8.14 18.27
CA HIS A 517 20.71 -9.43 18.65
C HIS A 517 20.72 -9.58 20.17
N ARG A 518 20.44 -10.79 20.70
CA ARG A 518 20.35 -11.03 22.16
C ARG A 518 21.60 -10.69 22.95
N ASP A 519 22.76 -10.69 22.28
CA ASP A 519 24.05 -10.35 22.90
C ASP A 519 24.36 -8.85 22.85
N ALA A 520 23.60 -8.06 22.09
CA ALA A 520 23.74 -6.61 22.06
C ALA A 520 23.47 -6.01 23.44
N ARG A 521 24.22 -4.99 23.80
CA ARG A 521 24.08 -4.28 25.07
C ARG A 521 23.92 -2.78 24.83
N PRO A 522 23.16 -2.10 25.67
CA PRO A 522 23.01 -0.64 25.59
C PRO A 522 24.24 0.07 26.21
N ASP A 523 25.41 -0.13 25.61
CA ASP A 523 26.70 0.42 26.04
C ASP A 523 27.23 1.56 25.13
N GLY A 524 26.41 1.99 24.15
CA GLY A 524 26.72 3.08 23.23
C GLY A 524 27.68 2.69 22.10
N THR A 525 27.88 1.41 21.82
CA THR A 525 28.86 0.96 20.79
C THR A 525 28.20 0.39 19.54
N ASN A 526 26.91 0.03 19.56
CA ASN A 526 26.24 -0.60 18.45
C ASN A 526 25.96 0.39 17.32
N PRO A 527 26.10 -0.01 16.05
CA PRO A 527 25.50 0.73 14.94
C PRO A 527 23.98 0.65 15.02
N GLY A 528 23.30 1.72 14.60
CA GLY A 528 21.84 1.79 14.60
C GLY A 528 21.25 2.00 13.23
N TRP A 529 20.05 1.47 13.05
CA TRP A 529 19.22 1.67 11.87
C TRP A 529 17.81 2.07 12.28
N LEU A 530 17.38 3.30 11.92
CA LEU A 530 16.10 3.85 12.27
C LEU A 530 15.27 4.09 11.01
N THR A 531 14.05 3.56 10.98
CA THR A 531 13.11 3.79 9.88
C THR A 531 11.77 4.32 10.38
N GLY A 532 11.01 4.97 9.50
CA GLY A 532 9.67 5.49 9.78
C GLY A 532 8.98 6.01 8.53
N TYR A 533 7.67 6.31 8.64
CA TYR A 533 6.85 6.80 7.53
C TYR A 533 6.09 8.09 7.90
N GLY A 534 5.01 7.97 8.68
CA GLY A 534 4.31 9.09 9.31
C GLY A 534 3.40 9.91 8.39
N ALA A 535 2.68 9.28 7.47
CA ALA A 535 1.69 9.93 6.60
C ALA A 535 0.54 8.97 6.24
N TYR A 536 -0.59 9.50 5.78
CA TYR A 536 -1.74 8.77 5.22
C TYR A 536 -2.41 7.76 6.15
N GLU A 537 -2.26 7.86 7.46
CA GLU A 537 -2.69 6.82 8.41
C GLU A 537 -2.01 5.45 8.15
N VAL A 538 -0.92 5.42 7.33
CA VAL A 538 -0.18 4.18 7.04
C VAL A 538 0.61 3.76 8.27
N SER A 539 0.51 2.47 8.61
CA SER A 539 1.22 1.88 9.73
C SER A 539 2.38 1.04 9.26
N TYR A 540 3.57 1.27 9.82
CA TYR A 540 4.72 0.41 9.64
C TYR A 540 4.69 -0.71 10.66
N ASP A 541 3.89 -1.73 10.37
CA ASP A 541 3.75 -2.89 11.23
C ASP A 541 5.02 -3.76 11.22
N PRO A 542 5.30 -4.51 12.30
CA PRO A 542 6.43 -5.44 12.34
C PRO A 542 6.18 -6.63 11.41
N GLU A 543 6.85 -6.61 10.25
CA GLU A 543 6.73 -7.62 9.20
C GLU A 543 8.07 -8.24 8.88
N PHE A 544 8.07 -9.53 8.58
CA PHE A 544 9.25 -10.28 8.18
C PHE A 544 9.67 -9.91 6.74
N ASP A 545 10.94 -9.60 6.58
CA ASP A 545 11.52 -9.35 5.28
C ASP A 545 12.94 -9.93 5.21
N ALA A 546 13.14 -10.92 4.34
CA ALA A 546 14.44 -11.55 4.15
C ALA A 546 15.54 -10.53 3.78
N LEU A 547 15.19 -9.44 3.08
CA LEU A 547 16.13 -8.34 2.79
C LEU A 547 16.61 -7.61 4.05
N ARG A 548 15.81 -7.60 5.12
CA ARG A 548 16.14 -6.92 6.38
C ARG A 548 17.06 -7.76 7.28
N LEU A 549 17.05 -9.08 7.13
CA LEU A 549 17.82 -9.98 8.01
C LEU A 549 19.30 -9.65 8.11
N PRO A 550 19.99 -9.27 7.00
CA PRO A 550 21.39 -8.80 7.09
C PRO A 550 21.58 -7.56 7.97
N LEU A 551 20.58 -6.66 8.05
CA LEU A 551 20.62 -5.48 8.92
C LEU A 551 20.45 -5.87 10.39
N LEU A 552 19.48 -6.77 10.70
CA LEU A 552 19.24 -7.24 12.07
C LEU A 552 20.46 -7.93 12.68
N ARG A 553 21.29 -8.56 11.87
CA ARG A 553 22.56 -9.16 12.32
C ARG A 553 23.66 -8.14 12.61
N ARG A 554 23.57 -6.94 12.02
CA ARG A 554 24.65 -5.93 12.04
C ARG A 554 24.34 -4.70 12.87
N CYS A 555 23.05 -4.41 13.11
CA CYS A 555 22.59 -3.16 13.72
C CYS A 555 21.54 -3.41 14.78
N VAL A 556 21.42 -2.49 15.73
CA VAL A 556 20.18 -2.29 16.46
C VAL A 556 19.21 -1.64 15.50
N PHE A 557 18.10 -2.31 15.19
CA PHE A 557 17.09 -1.86 14.25
C PHE A 557 15.88 -1.30 14.99
N ALA A 558 15.38 -0.14 14.55
CA ALA A 558 14.22 0.50 15.16
C ALA A 558 13.24 1.01 14.11
N ILE A 559 11.94 0.84 14.37
CA ILE A 559 10.86 1.50 13.64
C ILE A 559 10.26 2.55 14.56
N ALA A 560 10.34 3.82 14.18
CA ALA A 560 9.64 4.91 14.87
C ALA A 560 8.22 5.02 14.32
N HIS A 561 7.23 4.70 15.14
CA HIS A 561 5.82 4.84 14.81
C HIS A 561 5.35 6.26 15.11
N VAL A 562 5.81 7.19 14.28
CA VAL A 562 5.62 8.62 14.48
C VAL A 562 4.19 9.08 14.17
N ARG A 563 3.78 10.23 14.74
CA ARG A 563 2.50 10.86 14.40
C ARG A 563 2.38 11.11 12.90
N GLY A 564 1.16 11.00 12.37
CA GLY A 564 0.87 10.97 10.94
C GLY A 564 0.73 9.55 10.38
N GLY A 565 1.24 8.53 11.10
CA GLY A 565 0.94 7.12 10.87
C GLY A 565 -0.36 6.68 11.53
N GLY A 566 -0.75 5.42 11.33
CA GLY A 566 -2.00 4.83 11.84
C GLY A 566 -1.85 3.95 13.07
N GLU A 567 -0.65 3.74 13.58
CA GLU A 567 -0.37 2.72 14.59
C GLU A 567 -1.15 2.92 15.89
N MET A 568 -1.40 4.18 16.26
CA MET A 568 -2.17 4.54 17.45
C MET A 568 -3.60 5.01 17.13
N GLY A 569 -4.06 4.79 15.89
CA GLY A 569 -5.40 5.14 15.43
C GLY A 569 -5.51 6.53 14.80
N ARG A 570 -6.74 6.97 14.57
CA ARG A 570 -7.04 8.18 13.79
C ARG A 570 -6.52 9.47 14.45
N ALA A 571 -6.64 9.59 15.76
CA ALA A 571 -6.13 10.76 16.45
C ALA A 571 -4.61 10.94 16.30
N TRP A 572 -3.88 9.82 16.24
CA TRP A 572 -2.43 9.82 16.00
C TRP A 572 -2.07 10.32 14.60
N TYR A 573 -2.86 9.90 13.61
CA TYR A 573 -2.74 10.38 12.25
C TYR A 573 -3.03 11.88 12.14
N GLU A 574 -4.15 12.33 12.70
CA GLU A 574 -4.57 13.74 12.62
C GLU A 574 -3.55 14.68 13.30
N ASP A 575 -2.88 14.23 14.37
CA ASP A 575 -1.83 15.00 15.07
C ASP A 575 -0.46 15.00 14.35
N GLY A 576 -0.40 14.44 13.13
CA GLY A 576 0.82 14.39 12.30
C GLY A 576 0.59 14.77 10.84
N LYS A 577 -0.54 15.41 10.48
CA LYS A 577 -0.83 15.82 9.10
C LYS A 577 -1.12 17.31 8.94
N GLY A 578 -1.11 17.80 7.71
CA GLY A 578 -1.43 19.18 7.39
C GLY A 578 -0.59 20.17 8.23
N LEU A 579 -1.25 21.06 8.97
CA LEU A 579 -0.58 22.04 9.84
C LEU A 579 0.15 21.41 11.04
N ALA A 580 -0.18 20.17 11.41
CA ALA A 580 0.47 19.43 12.50
C ALA A 580 1.66 18.57 12.03
N LYS A 581 2.00 18.60 10.75
CA LYS A 581 3.04 17.75 10.12
C LYS A 581 4.40 17.81 10.80
N GLU A 582 4.73 18.89 11.43
CA GLU A 582 5.98 19.07 12.18
C GLU A 582 6.18 18.01 13.26
N HIS A 583 5.09 17.49 13.86
CA HIS A 583 5.17 16.45 14.88
C HIS A 583 5.77 15.15 14.34
N THR A 584 5.49 14.78 13.08
CA THR A 584 6.11 13.62 12.43
C THR A 584 7.64 13.70 12.47
N PHE A 585 8.19 14.86 12.15
CA PHE A 585 9.64 15.06 12.06
C PHE A 585 10.30 15.12 13.44
N THR A 586 9.67 15.82 14.37
CA THR A 586 10.18 15.93 15.75
C THR A 586 10.12 14.59 16.47
N ASP A 587 9.06 13.80 16.30
CA ASP A 587 8.93 12.46 16.87
C ASP A 587 10.08 11.54 16.41
N PHE A 588 10.43 11.56 15.11
CA PHE A 588 11.52 10.76 14.58
C PHE A 588 12.89 11.18 15.17
N ILE A 589 13.11 12.49 15.31
CA ILE A 589 14.33 13.01 15.93
C ILE A 589 14.38 12.62 17.42
N ASP A 590 13.26 12.67 18.14
CA ASP A 590 13.18 12.26 19.55
C ASP A 590 13.53 10.79 19.73
N VAL A 591 13.09 9.92 18.82
CA VAL A 591 13.48 8.51 18.83
C VAL A 591 14.98 8.33 18.55
N ALA A 592 15.53 9.07 17.59
CA ALA A 592 16.97 9.05 17.31
C ALA A 592 17.80 9.49 18.53
N GLU A 593 17.37 10.55 19.23
CA GLU A 593 18.00 11.04 20.46
C GLU A 593 17.87 10.04 21.61
N TRP A 594 16.72 9.37 21.73
CA TRP A 594 16.52 8.33 22.71
C TRP A 594 17.42 7.11 22.46
N LEU A 595 17.54 6.64 21.22
CA LEU A 595 18.44 5.53 20.87
C LEU A 595 19.88 5.80 21.30
N ALA A 596 20.36 7.03 21.10
CA ALA A 596 21.69 7.44 21.51
C ALA A 596 21.81 7.58 23.04
N SER A 597 20.87 8.28 23.67
CA SER A 597 20.93 8.58 25.13
C SER A 597 20.68 7.38 26.01
N SER A 598 19.93 6.39 25.53
CA SER A 598 19.71 5.11 26.22
C SER A 598 20.90 4.15 26.10
N GLY A 599 21.89 4.49 25.26
CA GLY A 599 23.05 3.65 25.00
C GLY A 599 22.83 2.52 24.01
N TRP A 600 21.64 2.39 23.43
CA TRP A 600 21.39 1.35 22.43
C TRP A 600 22.24 1.54 21.17
N VAL A 601 22.52 2.78 20.78
CA VAL A 601 23.20 3.13 19.54
C VAL A 601 24.36 4.11 19.81
N ASP A 602 25.47 3.90 19.12
CA ASP A 602 26.52 4.92 18.98
C ASP A 602 25.99 6.09 18.15
N PRO A 603 25.87 7.31 18.70
CA PRO A 603 25.30 8.46 17.99
C PRO A 603 26.06 8.83 16.71
N SER A 604 27.32 8.42 16.57
CA SER A 604 28.12 8.63 15.36
C SER A 604 27.87 7.56 14.27
N ARG A 605 27.06 6.53 14.57
CA ARG A 605 26.85 5.36 13.72
C ARG A 605 25.36 5.06 13.48
N LEU A 606 24.50 6.08 13.51
CA LEU A 606 23.07 5.94 13.24
C LEU A 606 22.77 6.20 11.77
N VAL A 607 22.05 5.26 11.14
CA VAL A 607 21.47 5.37 9.80
C VAL A 607 19.97 5.70 9.94
N ALA A 608 19.45 6.60 9.10
CA ALA A 608 18.03 6.80 8.91
C ALA A 608 17.59 6.33 7.52
N GLU A 609 16.39 5.74 7.43
CA GLU A 609 15.81 5.26 6.19
C GLU A 609 14.32 5.62 6.11
N GLY A 610 13.86 6.04 4.92
CA GLY A 610 12.45 6.24 4.62
C GLY A 610 12.20 6.32 3.12
N ARG A 611 10.98 5.94 2.69
CA ARG A 611 10.59 5.90 1.27
C ARG A 611 9.31 6.68 1.04
N SER A 612 9.13 7.26 -0.17
CA SER A 612 7.93 8.02 -0.53
C SER A 612 7.68 9.19 0.44
N ALA A 613 6.56 9.27 1.14
CA ALA A 613 6.33 10.23 2.22
C ALA A 613 7.31 10.04 3.41
N GLY A 614 7.78 8.80 3.66
CA GLY A 614 8.94 8.55 4.54
C GLY A 614 10.24 9.17 4.01
N GLY A 615 10.35 9.39 2.71
CA GLY A 615 11.43 10.15 2.08
C GLY A 615 11.32 11.66 2.36
N LEU A 616 10.11 12.23 2.43
CA LEU A 616 9.88 13.59 2.96
C LEU A 616 10.37 13.67 4.41
N LEU A 617 10.03 12.69 5.25
CA LEU A 617 10.56 12.59 6.62
C LEU A 617 12.09 12.61 6.62
N MET A 618 12.74 11.82 5.76
CA MET A 618 14.20 11.80 5.64
C MET A 618 14.78 13.15 5.25
N GLY A 619 14.21 13.80 4.24
CA GLY A 619 14.64 15.13 3.82
C GLY A 619 14.48 16.17 4.93
N ALA A 620 13.36 16.13 5.66
CA ALA A 620 13.10 17.05 6.78
C ALA A 620 14.11 16.84 7.93
N VAL A 621 14.42 15.60 8.30
CA VAL A 621 15.40 15.34 9.38
C VAL A 621 16.84 15.63 8.97
N VAL A 622 17.19 15.49 7.69
CA VAL A 622 18.47 15.97 7.15
C VAL A 622 18.63 17.46 7.37
N ASN A 623 17.56 18.22 7.17
CA ASN A 623 17.58 19.68 7.33
C ASN A 623 17.57 20.11 8.81
N LYS A 624 16.77 19.45 9.66
CA LYS A 624 16.51 19.85 11.05
C LYS A 624 17.55 19.32 12.04
N ALA A 625 18.13 18.17 11.77
CA ALA A 625 19.04 17.47 12.69
C ALA A 625 20.18 16.75 11.92
N PRO A 626 20.95 17.46 11.08
CA PRO A 626 21.95 16.87 10.20
C PRO A 626 23.08 16.16 10.96
N ASP A 627 23.33 16.52 12.22
CA ASP A 627 24.36 15.94 13.09
C ASP A 627 23.95 14.63 13.77
N ARG A 628 22.64 14.28 13.72
CA ARG A 628 22.11 13.06 14.37
C ARG A 628 22.36 11.79 13.56
N PHE A 629 22.52 11.93 12.26
CA PHE A 629 22.62 10.79 11.36
C PHE A 629 23.97 10.75 10.65
N ARG A 630 24.53 9.57 10.54
CA ARG A 630 25.76 9.33 9.80
C ARG A 630 25.48 9.14 8.31
N ALA A 631 24.39 8.43 8.00
CA ALA A 631 23.91 8.22 6.65
C ALA A 631 22.36 8.28 6.60
N VAL A 632 21.81 8.66 5.47
CA VAL A 632 20.38 8.69 5.20
C VAL A 632 20.11 8.04 3.85
N LEU A 633 19.18 7.09 3.85
CA LEU A 633 18.61 6.49 2.65
C LEU A 633 17.23 7.09 2.41
N ALA A 634 17.04 7.75 1.28
CA ALA A 634 15.80 8.37 0.88
C ALA A 634 15.31 7.72 -0.43
N GLY A 635 14.40 6.75 -0.32
CA GLY A 635 13.86 6.03 -1.47
C GLY A 635 12.65 6.75 -2.06
N VAL A 636 12.65 6.99 -3.39
CA VAL A 636 11.55 7.67 -4.11
C VAL A 636 10.96 8.84 -3.31
N PRO A 637 11.81 9.78 -2.82
CA PRO A 637 11.46 10.65 -1.72
C PRO A 637 10.63 11.86 -2.17
N PHE A 638 9.53 12.13 -1.48
CA PHE A 638 8.65 13.29 -1.67
C PHE A 638 9.28 14.55 -1.07
N VAL A 639 10.37 15.03 -1.66
CA VAL A 639 11.22 16.10 -1.07
C VAL A 639 10.97 17.51 -1.62
N ASP A 640 10.19 17.61 -2.68
CA ASP A 640 9.76 18.91 -3.25
C ASP A 640 8.24 19.10 -3.13
N ALA A 641 7.70 18.68 -1.98
CA ALA A 641 6.27 18.62 -1.69
C ALA A 641 5.53 19.92 -2.01
N LEU A 642 6.10 21.10 -1.70
CA LEU A 642 5.45 22.39 -2.00
C LEU A 642 5.26 22.57 -3.51
N THR A 643 6.26 22.26 -4.33
CA THR A 643 6.16 22.40 -5.79
C THR A 643 5.09 21.48 -6.37
N THR A 644 5.05 20.22 -5.93
CA THR A 644 4.11 19.22 -6.42
C THR A 644 2.68 19.57 -6.00
N ILE A 645 2.45 19.88 -4.73
CA ILE A 645 1.09 20.17 -4.22
C ILE A 645 0.53 21.52 -4.71
N LEU A 646 1.37 22.40 -5.22
CA LEU A 646 0.95 23.65 -5.91
C LEU A 646 0.50 23.43 -7.36
N ASP A 647 0.57 22.23 -7.89
CA ASP A 647 0.24 21.95 -9.28
C ASP A 647 -0.85 20.89 -9.41
N PRO A 648 -2.13 21.28 -9.51
CA PRO A 648 -3.26 20.36 -9.59
C PRO A 648 -3.30 19.53 -10.88
N SER A 649 -2.42 19.81 -11.85
CA SER A 649 -2.31 19.01 -13.08
C SER A 649 -1.41 17.78 -12.93
N LEU A 650 -0.62 17.72 -11.85
CA LEU A 650 0.22 16.56 -11.57
C LEU A 650 -0.59 15.39 -11.00
N PRO A 651 -0.11 14.16 -11.22
CA PRO A 651 -0.74 12.97 -10.66
C PRO A 651 -1.00 13.10 -9.16
N LEU A 652 -2.15 12.60 -8.70
CA LEU A 652 -2.58 12.49 -7.30
C LEU A 652 -2.78 13.83 -6.55
N THR A 653 -2.25 14.96 -7.01
CA THR A 653 -2.14 16.23 -6.25
C THR A 653 -3.45 16.69 -5.61
N VAL A 654 -4.58 16.63 -6.33
CA VAL A 654 -5.88 17.10 -5.79
C VAL A 654 -6.35 16.24 -4.63
N GLY A 655 -6.18 14.91 -4.70
CA GLY A 655 -6.45 13.97 -3.60
C GLY A 655 -5.54 14.19 -2.40
N GLU A 656 -4.31 14.55 -2.65
CA GLU A 656 -3.27 14.80 -1.66
C GLU A 656 -3.52 16.06 -0.80
N TRP A 657 -4.37 17.00 -1.24
CA TRP A 657 -4.73 18.15 -0.42
C TRP A 657 -5.41 17.77 0.90
N GLN A 658 -6.02 16.61 0.97
CA GLN A 658 -6.59 16.14 2.23
C GLN A 658 -5.52 15.66 3.24
N GLU A 659 -4.34 15.27 2.77
CA GLU A 659 -3.18 14.93 3.62
C GLU A 659 -2.36 16.15 3.98
N TRP A 660 -1.96 16.91 2.96
CA TRP A 660 -0.97 18.00 3.12
C TRP A 660 -1.62 19.38 3.34
N GLY A 661 -2.91 19.53 3.00
CA GLY A 661 -3.62 20.79 2.88
C GLY A 661 -3.51 21.39 1.47
N ASP A 662 -4.38 22.36 1.16
CA ASP A 662 -4.36 23.10 -0.10
C ASP A 662 -3.55 24.40 0.03
N PRO A 663 -2.29 24.44 -0.43
CA PRO A 663 -1.45 25.63 -0.34
C PRO A 663 -1.81 26.70 -1.37
N ILE A 664 -2.68 26.40 -2.35
CA ILE A 664 -3.12 27.36 -3.37
C ILE A 664 -4.12 28.33 -2.76
N THR A 665 -5.08 27.82 -2.00
CA THR A 665 -6.18 28.60 -1.45
C THR A 665 -5.94 29.05 0.00
N ASP A 666 -5.13 28.31 0.79
CA ASP A 666 -4.85 28.61 2.19
C ASP A 666 -3.41 29.08 2.41
N PRO A 667 -3.20 30.39 2.73
CA PRO A 667 -1.87 30.93 3.03
C PRO A 667 -1.19 30.30 4.26
N ALA A 668 -1.94 29.78 5.23
CA ALA A 668 -1.37 29.13 6.41
C ALA A 668 -0.80 27.75 6.05
N VAL A 669 -1.51 27.00 5.22
CA VAL A 669 -1.02 25.73 4.66
C VAL A 669 0.23 25.97 3.81
N PHE A 670 0.19 26.98 2.94
CA PHE A 670 1.37 27.36 2.15
C PHE A 670 2.59 27.66 3.02
N ALA A 671 2.41 28.48 4.07
CA ALA A 671 3.50 28.86 4.96
C ALA A 671 4.05 27.65 5.73
N ALA A 672 3.18 26.78 6.24
CA ALA A 672 3.57 25.57 6.95
C ALA A 672 4.31 24.59 6.01
N MET A 673 3.76 24.32 4.82
CA MET A 673 4.37 23.44 3.85
C MET A 673 5.73 23.95 3.39
N ARG A 674 5.85 25.24 3.11
CA ARG A 674 7.13 25.87 2.76
C ARG A 674 8.17 25.73 3.86
N ALA A 675 7.76 25.81 5.12
CA ALA A 675 8.68 25.73 6.26
C ALA A 675 9.27 24.32 6.46
N TYR A 676 8.58 23.27 6.05
CA TYR A 676 9.08 21.91 6.21
C TYR A 676 9.55 21.23 4.92
N THR A 677 9.16 21.71 3.72
CA THR A 677 9.57 21.08 2.45
C THR A 677 11.09 20.95 2.38
N PRO A 678 11.64 19.75 2.22
CA PRO A 678 13.08 19.50 2.27
C PRO A 678 13.87 20.32 1.25
N TYR A 679 13.43 20.38 0.02
CA TYR A 679 14.09 21.10 -1.07
C TYR A 679 14.25 22.60 -0.77
N GLU A 680 13.25 23.23 -0.15
CA GLU A 680 13.24 24.66 0.19
C GLU A 680 14.17 25.01 1.37
N ASN A 681 14.44 24.06 2.26
CA ASN A 681 15.03 24.32 3.57
C ASN A 681 16.39 23.65 3.80
N VAL A 682 17.11 23.28 2.74
CA VAL A 682 18.46 22.71 2.89
C VAL A 682 19.39 23.73 3.59
N PRO A 683 19.96 23.38 4.76
CA PRO A 683 20.79 24.32 5.53
C PRO A 683 22.13 24.54 4.86
N GLU A 684 22.55 25.81 4.79
CA GLU A 684 23.85 26.20 4.19
C GLU A 684 24.97 26.17 5.22
N GLY A 685 26.14 25.72 4.79
CA GLY A 685 27.36 25.79 5.59
C GLY A 685 27.44 24.80 6.76
N VAL A 686 26.54 23.82 6.84
CA VAL A 686 26.56 22.73 7.83
C VAL A 686 27.06 21.43 7.22
N ALA A 687 27.62 20.54 8.04
CA ALA A 687 28.01 19.21 7.62
C ALA A 687 26.76 18.32 7.53
N LEU A 688 26.39 17.93 6.33
CA LEU A 688 25.28 16.99 6.08
C LEU A 688 25.70 15.52 6.30
N PRO A 689 24.75 14.60 6.60
CA PRO A 689 25.01 13.17 6.55
C PRO A 689 25.40 12.71 5.13
N ALA A 690 25.90 11.49 4.98
CA ALA A 690 25.93 10.84 3.68
C ALA A 690 24.49 10.59 3.24
N VAL A 691 24.14 10.93 2.00
CA VAL A 691 22.78 10.76 1.49
C VAL A 691 22.81 9.93 0.22
N MET A 692 21.98 8.89 0.17
CA MET A 692 21.64 8.20 -1.07
C MET A 692 20.14 8.35 -1.32
N ALA A 693 19.82 9.09 -2.37
CA ALA A 693 18.45 9.19 -2.90
C ALA A 693 18.30 8.19 -4.04
N THR A 694 17.24 7.40 -4.03
CA THR A 694 16.88 6.51 -5.14
C THR A 694 15.58 6.95 -5.76
N THR A 695 15.43 6.81 -7.09
CA THR A 695 14.21 7.18 -7.82
C THR A 695 14.05 6.31 -9.05
N SER A 696 12.91 6.43 -9.73
CA SER A 696 12.62 5.74 -10.99
C SER A 696 12.06 6.72 -12.02
N LEU A 697 12.46 6.55 -13.28
CA LEU A 697 12.08 7.47 -14.36
C LEU A 697 10.57 7.51 -14.63
N ASN A 698 9.89 6.35 -14.48
CA ASN A 698 8.45 6.21 -14.72
C ASN A 698 7.63 6.29 -13.41
N ASP A 699 8.17 6.87 -12.34
CA ASP A 699 7.47 7.03 -11.09
C ASP A 699 6.35 8.08 -11.24
N THR A 700 5.09 7.62 -11.12
CA THR A 700 3.87 8.43 -11.26
C THR A 700 3.34 8.94 -9.93
N ARG A 701 3.91 8.49 -8.79
CA ARG A 701 3.50 8.91 -7.45
C ARG A 701 4.37 10.02 -6.89
N VAL A 702 5.69 9.88 -7.10
CA VAL A 702 6.69 10.90 -6.75
C VAL A 702 7.64 11.04 -7.94
N GLU A 703 7.48 12.10 -8.70
CA GLU A 703 8.25 12.31 -9.92
C GLU A 703 9.76 12.34 -9.65
N PHE A 704 10.53 11.70 -10.53
CA PHE A 704 12.00 11.61 -10.41
C PHE A 704 12.70 12.97 -10.29
N VAL A 705 12.06 14.05 -10.76
CA VAL A 705 12.60 15.40 -10.67
C VAL A 705 12.78 15.86 -9.22
N GLU A 706 11.95 15.41 -8.28
CA GLU A 706 12.06 15.82 -6.88
C GLU A 706 13.41 15.43 -6.27
N PRO A 707 13.80 14.15 -6.19
CA PRO A 707 15.12 13.77 -5.69
C PRO A 707 16.26 14.29 -6.59
N ALA A 708 16.06 14.39 -7.91
CA ALA A 708 17.08 14.93 -8.80
C ALA A 708 17.46 16.37 -8.45
N LYS A 709 16.47 17.25 -8.24
CA LYS A 709 16.69 18.63 -7.80
C LYS A 709 17.26 18.70 -6.38
N TRP A 710 16.72 17.90 -5.48
CA TRP A 710 17.13 17.89 -4.08
C TRP A 710 18.61 17.53 -3.91
N VAL A 711 19.09 16.53 -4.65
CA VAL A 711 20.52 16.15 -4.66
C VAL A 711 21.41 17.32 -5.13
N GLN A 712 21.00 18.07 -6.15
CA GLN A 712 21.74 19.25 -6.60
C GLN A 712 21.78 20.32 -5.50
N ARG A 713 20.67 20.55 -4.80
CA ARG A 713 20.55 21.51 -3.71
C ARG A 713 21.42 21.12 -2.51
N LEU A 714 21.43 19.85 -2.12
CA LEU A 714 22.28 19.31 -1.05
C LEU A 714 23.78 19.50 -1.35
N ARG A 715 24.21 19.22 -2.58
CA ARG A 715 25.59 19.40 -3.02
C ARG A 715 26.00 20.86 -3.03
N GLU A 716 25.12 21.75 -3.48
CA GLU A 716 25.37 23.19 -3.45
C GLU A 716 25.56 23.69 -2.00
N ALA A 717 24.61 23.36 -1.11
CA ALA A 717 24.64 23.79 0.28
C ALA A 717 25.85 23.28 1.06
N SER A 718 26.30 22.06 0.78
CA SER A 718 27.50 21.46 1.39
C SER A 718 28.80 22.03 0.84
N GLY A 719 28.75 22.92 -0.16
CA GLY A 719 29.94 23.49 -0.83
C GLY A 719 30.70 22.49 -1.70
N ALA A 720 30.14 21.31 -1.97
CA ALA A 720 30.75 20.30 -2.85
C ALA A 720 30.78 20.77 -4.32
N ALA A 721 29.90 21.67 -4.71
CA ALA A 721 29.80 22.21 -6.06
C ALA A 721 30.87 23.25 -6.44
N GLY A 722 31.55 23.85 -5.44
CA GLY A 722 32.43 25.02 -5.66
C GLY A 722 33.92 24.80 -5.42
N ARG A 723 34.36 23.69 -4.87
CA ARG A 723 35.79 23.45 -4.56
C ARG A 723 36.39 22.49 -5.60
N GLY A 724 37.13 23.08 -6.54
CA GLY A 724 37.81 22.38 -7.62
C GLY A 724 39.05 21.57 -7.21
N GLU A 725 39.15 21.08 -5.99
CA GLU A 725 40.25 20.25 -5.54
C GLU A 725 39.73 18.99 -4.85
N GLU A 726 40.29 17.88 -5.27
CA GLU A 726 40.17 16.50 -4.79
C GLU A 726 39.24 16.28 -3.58
N ALA A 727 38.05 15.72 -3.81
CA ALA A 727 37.26 15.08 -2.79
C ALA A 727 37.99 13.78 -2.34
N GLY A 728 39.08 13.96 -1.64
CA GLY A 728 39.77 12.94 -0.84
C GLY A 728 39.18 12.92 0.57
N PRO A 729 39.52 11.95 1.43
CA PRO A 729 38.82 11.58 2.66
C PRO A 729 38.74 12.67 3.77
N ALA A 730 38.96 13.92 3.48
CA ALA A 730 39.02 15.01 4.46
C ALA A 730 37.94 16.09 4.36
N GLY A 731 36.88 15.98 3.50
CA GLY A 731 36.04 17.18 3.31
C GLY A 731 34.54 17.06 3.17
N GLY A 732 33.93 15.95 2.83
CA GLY A 732 32.47 15.87 2.70
C GLY A 732 31.95 14.44 2.57
N ARG A 733 30.79 14.18 3.19
CA ARG A 733 30.11 12.93 3.03
C ARG A 733 29.44 12.87 1.64
N PRO A 734 29.34 11.70 0.96
CA PRO A 734 28.79 11.63 -0.39
C PRO A 734 27.29 11.91 -0.39
N VAL A 735 26.85 12.63 -1.42
CA VAL A 735 25.42 12.81 -1.79
C VAL A 735 25.24 12.20 -3.15
N VAL A 736 24.42 11.17 -3.23
CA VAL A 736 24.27 10.27 -4.39
C VAL A 736 22.82 10.24 -4.85
N LEU A 737 22.62 10.28 -6.16
CA LEU A 737 21.34 9.94 -6.79
C LEU A 737 21.52 8.62 -7.54
N ARG A 738 20.60 7.70 -7.35
CA ARG A 738 20.46 6.47 -8.14
C ARG A 738 19.08 6.49 -8.82
N THR A 739 19.06 6.43 -10.16
CA THR A 739 17.82 6.42 -10.94
C THR A 739 17.65 5.08 -11.62
N GLU A 740 16.53 4.43 -11.38
CA GLU A 740 16.09 3.27 -12.15
C GLU A 740 15.44 3.77 -13.44
N MET A 741 16.02 3.43 -14.60
CA MET A 741 15.67 4.07 -15.88
C MET A 741 14.42 3.51 -16.54
N VAL A 742 13.90 2.36 -16.07
CA VAL A 742 12.77 1.66 -16.71
C VAL A 742 11.64 1.29 -15.74
N ALA A 743 11.82 1.54 -14.44
CA ALA A 743 10.86 1.19 -13.41
C ALA A 743 10.01 2.40 -12.97
N GLY A 744 8.96 2.13 -12.20
CA GLY A 744 8.13 3.12 -11.50
C GLY A 744 8.39 3.15 -9.99
N HIS A 745 7.39 3.57 -9.21
CA HIS A 745 7.49 3.80 -7.75
C HIS A 745 8.00 2.60 -6.95
N GLY A 746 7.70 1.38 -7.39
CA GLY A 746 8.12 0.14 -6.74
C GLY A 746 9.58 -0.26 -6.99
N GLY A 747 10.31 0.46 -7.86
CA GLY A 747 11.67 0.11 -8.28
C GLY A 747 11.74 -1.07 -9.26
N PRO A 748 12.90 -1.76 -9.37
CA PRO A 748 13.12 -2.81 -10.34
C PRO A 748 12.11 -3.96 -10.22
N SER A 749 11.73 -4.53 -11.36
CA SER A 749 10.95 -5.76 -11.40
C SER A 749 11.85 -7.00 -11.24
N GLY A 750 11.24 -8.12 -10.87
CA GLY A 750 11.97 -9.36 -10.62
C GLY A 750 12.65 -9.41 -9.23
N ARG A 751 12.88 -10.63 -8.76
CA ARG A 751 13.40 -10.88 -7.42
C ARG A 751 14.86 -10.45 -7.27
N GLU A 752 15.70 -10.87 -8.20
CA GLU A 752 17.14 -10.60 -8.16
C GLU A 752 17.45 -9.10 -8.33
N GLY A 753 16.73 -8.41 -9.22
CA GLY A 753 16.88 -6.97 -9.42
C GLY A 753 16.56 -6.17 -8.15
N ARG A 754 15.46 -6.52 -7.46
CA ARG A 754 15.09 -5.89 -6.18
C ARG A 754 16.12 -6.16 -5.09
N TRP A 755 16.65 -7.39 -4.99
CA TRP A 755 17.68 -7.72 -4.01
C TRP A 755 18.96 -6.94 -4.24
N ALA A 756 19.42 -6.86 -5.50
CA ALA A 756 20.61 -6.12 -5.86
C ALA A 756 20.50 -4.63 -5.54
N ALA A 757 19.38 -3.99 -5.91
CA ALA A 757 19.13 -2.58 -5.64
C ALA A 757 19.11 -2.28 -4.12
N ARG A 758 18.38 -3.08 -3.33
CA ARG A 758 18.30 -2.88 -1.88
C ARG A 758 19.64 -3.18 -1.18
N ALA A 759 20.36 -4.19 -1.64
CA ALA A 759 21.69 -4.51 -1.08
C ALA A 759 22.72 -3.39 -1.35
N GLU A 760 22.64 -2.70 -2.49
CA GLU A 760 23.48 -1.53 -2.78
C GLU A 760 23.19 -0.39 -1.79
N GLU A 761 21.90 -0.06 -1.57
CA GLU A 761 21.48 0.94 -0.59
C GLU A 761 21.99 0.61 0.82
N PHE A 762 21.79 -0.63 1.26
CA PHE A 762 22.24 -1.08 2.58
C PHE A 762 23.75 -1.05 2.72
N ALA A 763 24.47 -1.56 1.72
CA ALA A 763 25.94 -1.56 1.73
C ALA A 763 26.52 -0.14 1.75
N PHE A 764 25.91 0.80 1.00
CA PHE A 764 26.29 2.20 1.07
C PHE A 764 26.18 2.74 2.49
N ALA A 765 25.02 2.58 3.14
CA ALA A 765 24.78 3.12 4.48
C ALA A 765 25.65 2.43 5.56
N LEU A 766 25.74 1.09 5.53
CA LEU A 766 26.57 0.31 6.43
C LEU A 766 28.05 0.69 6.31
N GLY A 767 28.53 0.93 5.10
CA GLY A 767 29.89 1.44 4.86
C GLY A 767 30.15 2.78 5.54
N GLN A 768 29.16 3.68 5.60
CA GLN A 768 29.30 4.99 6.28
C GLN A 768 29.39 4.85 7.80
N VAL A 769 28.78 3.83 8.39
CA VAL A 769 28.82 3.57 9.83
C VAL A 769 29.92 2.59 10.23
N GLY A 770 30.85 2.28 9.31
CA GLY A 770 32.03 1.46 9.59
C GLY A 770 31.70 -0.02 9.86
N VAL A 771 30.60 -0.53 9.32
CA VAL A 771 30.30 -1.95 9.31
C VAL A 771 30.95 -2.56 8.07
N ALA A 772 32.01 -3.33 8.29
CA ALA A 772 32.66 -4.15 7.26
C ALA A 772 31.93 -5.50 7.10
N GLN A 773 32.34 -6.27 6.09
CA GLN A 773 31.80 -7.61 5.77
C GLN A 773 31.60 -8.49 7.00
#